data_06abe21cbdd72abf05b70ea2f0a32eca
#
_entry.id   06abe21cbdd72abf05b70ea2f0a32eca
#
_cell.length_a   1.000
_cell.length_b   1.000
_cell.length_c   1.000
_cell.angle_alpha   90.00
_cell.angle_beta   90.00
_cell.angle_gamma   90.00
#
_symmetry.space_group_name_H-M   'P 1'
#
loop_
_entity.id
_entity.type
_entity.pdbx_description
1 polymer ?
#
loop_
_entity_poly.entity_id
_entity_poly.type
_entity_poly.pdbx_seq_one_letter_code
_entity_poly.pdbx_strand_id
1 'polypeptide(L)'
;MLFSVGAVAQEAVWSEPAAVPMKPGTATGPIVVDGNRAFFTGNSGTGNELHVTDGTVAGTHRLFDLATGPADGVRQVVAMVGGSLLFEGTTPSYPWTDYWITDGTLAGTVRRLGLPTVTKVLGPVNGRLLYVSGLQGNGQTVSIDATGQMEVLTQEVASLLAGNGVTYLNVGSSLLTTDGTAAGTQLFATSFPNAVWSQGRLWSVRSGQFPFIELVTMDPVTGIVGAPLWSLVPPVPSLVPTPQGVLLLPSSLPRRLVSSDGTVAGTHIVVAGFLDPLQVHRWRDRALVIAHDPVHDVEPWISDGSTNGTYLLADLAPGPSNPWQFVATQHGTYVQTNNTTPSHLVFTDGTSGGTRTLSVAGPTQMVAMGEQVLFLEEIGNQRSQICVTDAAGTTTQPLLSPYPVGVDLRGYLEPSVNNGQIVWTCNTAIRSGGQVSSTAALANTVPASHFWTRRPMSATADDAVLIPGRTATGVDLVRWDSVSGVLSQVNLPGNVTLSYVNMVMGQGDIAYAFGDSIIITNGTDGGTLVYAPPFPWVTQAESAVALGDRVLATFGELYSLEVATGVWTPLGFSGQLLGRVGARALLREFGLQVVATDGVTTELLGITANLSGPSRLFEWQGSYWVMGAVLYATDGTAAGTRNTNGPSGVTFSSAAPAEDGIYLVGQDDVHGRELWKFDGTTYTRITDLVVGVGDGVLSVASCGNRLFLAASDGSDGLEPYVSDGTVAGTFRIADLMPGELSSMPEFVRVAGDYAYFTAQTPGQGHLMAVPLASLGVAHSERLGQGCVGRNGIPQLATSHAPRLGDGSFRYELTHGAPFAPVLFALDTTTIRQEVGPCRLRCAGGLGSVLRTTNPSGGASWNLPLPNTPQLLGLHLTAQAAVFDSLAAGPGFAVSTALGSVVGAQ
;
A
#
# COMPACT_ATOMS: atom_id res chain seq x y z
N MET A 1 24.29 -31.12 19.80
CA MET A 1 25.07 -30.69 18.64
C MET A 1 24.24 -29.62 17.99
N LEU A 2 24.60 -28.36 18.21
CA LEU A 2 24.00 -27.21 17.55
C LEU A 2 24.37 -27.24 16.07
N PHE A 3 23.44 -27.57 15.22
CA PHE A 3 23.57 -27.32 13.80
C PHE A 3 23.22 -25.84 13.57
N SER A 4 24.24 -25.01 13.53
CA SER A 4 24.15 -23.74 12.80
C SER A 4 24.25 -24.07 11.30
N VAL A 5 23.21 -24.60 10.72
CA VAL A 5 23.08 -24.60 9.28
C VAL A 5 22.57 -23.23 8.93
N GLY A 6 23.46 -22.35 8.51
CA GLY A 6 23.08 -21.14 7.84
C GLY A 6 22.30 -21.53 6.58
N ALA A 7 20.98 -21.57 6.67
CA ALA A 7 20.12 -21.69 5.52
C ALA A 7 20.34 -20.40 4.73
N VAL A 8 21.10 -20.49 3.64
CA VAL A 8 21.26 -19.35 2.73
C VAL A 8 20.05 -19.34 1.82
N ALA A 9 19.14 -18.40 2.06
CA ALA A 9 18.11 -18.09 1.08
C ALA A 9 18.82 -17.68 -0.21
N GLN A 10 18.58 -18.42 -1.28
CA GLN A 10 19.15 -18.15 -2.59
C GLN A 10 18.12 -17.41 -3.40
N GLU A 11 18.57 -16.37 -4.12
CA GLU A 11 17.76 -15.75 -5.13
C GLU A 11 17.32 -16.81 -6.13
N ALA A 12 16.00 -16.95 -6.36
CA ALA A 12 15.43 -17.85 -7.35
C ALA A 12 15.69 -17.31 -8.75
N VAL A 13 16.91 -17.04 -9.00
CA VAL A 13 17.59 -16.53 -10.17
C VAL A 13 16.73 -15.79 -11.18
N TRP A 14 16.94 -14.53 -11.20
CA TRP A 14 17.00 -13.87 -12.48
C TRP A 14 17.91 -12.63 -12.40
N SER A 15 19.08 -12.67 -12.99
CA SER A 15 19.85 -11.48 -13.29
C SER A 15 19.33 -10.89 -14.60
N GLU A 16 18.57 -9.81 -14.55
CA GLU A 16 18.50 -8.95 -15.72
C GLU A 16 19.85 -8.24 -15.89
N PRO A 17 20.44 -8.28 -17.07
CA PRO A 17 21.57 -7.43 -17.40
C PRO A 17 21.09 -6.05 -17.88
N ALA A 18 20.20 -5.41 -17.17
CA ALA A 18 19.79 -4.05 -17.45
C ALA A 18 19.72 -3.27 -16.15
N ALA A 19 20.15 -2.01 -16.20
CA ALA A 19 20.15 -1.11 -15.07
C ALA A 19 18.86 -1.24 -14.27
N VAL A 20 19.01 -1.59 -12.99
CA VAL A 20 17.91 -1.67 -12.04
C VAL A 20 17.12 -0.37 -12.10
N PRO A 21 15.82 -0.38 -12.42
CA PRO A 21 15.04 0.84 -12.34
C PRO A 21 15.02 1.29 -10.89
N MET A 22 15.70 2.39 -10.60
CA MET A 22 15.70 3.02 -9.29
C MET A 22 14.43 3.83 -9.17
N LYS A 23 13.64 3.62 -8.10
CA LYS A 23 12.55 4.52 -7.74
C LYS A 23 13.12 5.65 -6.91
N PRO A 24 12.85 6.92 -7.24
CA PRO A 24 13.17 7.99 -6.33
C PRO A 24 12.37 7.82 -5.04
N GLY A 25 12.99 8.08 -3.90
CA GLY A 25 12.26 8.19 -2.64
C GLY A 25 11.15 9.22 -2.79
N THR A 26 9.96 8.92 -2.29
CA THR A 26 8.81 9.83 -2.39
C THR A 26 8.60 10.58 -1.09
N ALA A 27 8.10 11.81 -1.18
CA ALA A 27 7.68 12.61 -0.05
C ALA A 27 6.31 13.22 -0.32
N THR A 28 5.53 13.45 0.74
CA THR A 28 4.17 13.99 0.65
C THR A 28 3.91 14.96 1.79
N GLY A 29 2.90 15.81 1.61
CA GLY A 29 2.41 16.71 2.63
C GLY A 29 3.32 17.90 2.94
N PRO A 30 3.02 18.67 3.98
CA PRO A 30 3.80 19.82 4.40
C PRO A 30 5.24 19.46 4.78
N ILE A 31 6.15 20.42 4.60
CA ILE A 31 7.52 20.38 5.14
C ILE A 31 7.56 21.33 6.33
N VAL A 32 8.00 20.87 7.49
CA VAL A 32 8.09 21.67 8.72
C VAL A 32 9.56 21.89 9.10
N VAL A 33 9.98 23.15 9.14
CA VAL A 33 11.37 23.53 9.45
C VAL A 33 11.52 23.90 10.93
N ASP A 34 12.61 23.41 11.55
CA ASP A 34 13.03 23.74 12.90
C ASP A 34 14.54 24.03 12.90
N GLY A 35 14.89 25.32 12.82
CA GLY A 35 16.27 25.76 12.73
C GLY A 35 16.96 25.30 11.43
N ASN A 36 17.96 24.42 11.56
CA ASN A 36 18.72 23.87 10.45
C ASN A 36 18.29 22.45 10.05
N ARG A 37 17.14 22.00 10.50
CA ARG A 37 16.55 20.72 10.12
C ARG A 37 15.11 20.89 9.67
N ALA A 38 14.63 19.97 8.88
CA ALA A 38 13.25 19.92 8.42
C ALA A 38 12.67 18.52 8.56
N PHE A 39 11.38 18.45 8.86
CA PHE A 39 10.60 17.24 8.99
C PHE A 39 9.60 17.13 7.86
N PHE A 40 9.39 15.94 7.35
CA PHE A 40 8.44 15.67 6.27
C PHE A 40 7.96 14.21 6.31
N THR A 41 6.86 13.94 5.63
CA THR A 41 6.40 12.57 5.41
C THR A 41 7.10 12.03 4.18
N GLY A 42 7.85 10.96 4.34
CA GLY A 42 8.62 10.34 3.26
C GLY A 42 8.44 8.83 3.18
N ASN A 43 8.67 8.28 2.00
CA ASN A 43 8.69 6.84 1.75
C ASN A 43 10.03 6.46 1.11
N SER A 44 10.83 5.75 1.86
CA SER A 44 12.12 5.18 1.45
C SER A 44 12.07 3.67 1.24
N GLY A 45 10.86 3.10 1.05
CA GLY A 45 10.63 1.68 0.78
C GLY A 45 9.73 0.96 1.79
N THR A 46 9.39 1.59 2.92
CA THR A 46 8.69 0.96 4.05
C THR A 46 7.36 1.62 4.43
N GLY A 47 6.69 2.28 3.50
CA GLY A 47 5.51 3.10 3.79
C GLY A 47 5.86 4.57 4.00
N ASN A 48 4.85 5.39 4.21
CA ASN A 48 5.00 6.81 4.53
C ASN A 48 5.29 6.97 6.01
N GLU A 49 6.53 7.39 6.34
CA GLU A 49 7.01 7.54 7.71
C GLU A 49 7.58 8.93 7.96
N LEU A 50 7.85 9.25 9.23
CA LEU A 50 8.46 10.52 9.61
C LEU A 50 9.94 10.53 9.23
N HIS A 51 10.33 11.49 8.39
CA HIS A 51 11.72 11.73 7.99
C HIS A 51 12.21 13.09 8.48
N VAL A 52 13.51 13.18 8.68
CA VAL A 52 14.23 14.41 8.97
C VAL A 52 15.32 14.64 7.93
N THR A 53 15.64 15.90 7.68
CA THR A 53 16.76 16.30 6.82
C THR A 53 17.46 17.54 7.40
N ASP A 54 18.78 17.61 7.20
CA ASP A 54 19.59 18.82 7.41
C ASP A 54 19.92 19.54 6.09
N GLY A 55 19.26 19.16 4.99
CA GLY A 55 19.49 19.66 3.65
C GLY A 55 20.58 18.89 2.88
N THR A 56 21.10 17.80 3.44
CA THR A 56 22.05 16.91 2.78
C THR A 56 21.47 15.52 2.59
N VAL A 57 21.92 14.79 1.57
CA VAL A 57 21.51 13.38 1.37
C VAL A 57 21.91 12.52 2.58
N ALA A 58 23.11 12.73 3.13
CA ALA A 58 23.60 11.96 4.28
C ALA A 58 22.84 12.25 5.58
N GLY A 59 22.35 13.48 5.77
CA GLY A 59 21.54 13.90 6.92
C GLY A 59 20.03 13.69 6.71
N THR A 60 19.62 13.09 5.59
CA THR A 60 18.21 12.80 5.30
C THR A 60 17.92 11.32 5.58
N HIS A 61 17.15 11.05 6.62
CA HIS A 61 16.82 9.68 7.04
C HIS A 61 15.45 9.61 7.72
N ARG A 62 14.91 8.40 7.79
CA ARG A 62 13.72 8.09 8.58
C ARG A 62 14.05 8.20 10.06
N LEU A 63 13.19 8.86 10.85
CA LEU A 63 13.37 8.96 12.30
C LEU A 63 12.97 7.68 13.02
N PHE A 64 11.80 7.14 12.69
CA PHE A 64 11.28 5.89 13.22
C PHE A 64 10.19 5.34 12.30
N ASP A 65 9.79 4.11 12.54
CA ASP A 65 8.71 3.39 11.87
C ASP A 65 7.52 3.33 12.84
N LEU A 66 6.51 4.16 12.62
CA LEU A 66 5.34 4.23 13.51
C LEU A 66 4.37 3.08 13.26
N ALA A 67 4.25 2.68 11.99
CA ALA A 67 3.44 1.53 11.58
C ALA A 67 4.38 0.52 10.94
N THR A 68 4.94 -0.36 11.76
CA THR A 68 5.92 -1.37 11.31
C THR A 68 5.50 -2.05 10.01
N GLY A 69 6.38 -2.03 9.02
CA GLY A 69 6.15 -2.65 7.73
C GLY A 69 5.77 -1.69 6.59
N PRO A 70 5.05 -2.17 5.54
CA PRO A 70 4.69 -1.36 4.39
C PRO A 70 3.49 -0.44 4.62
N ALA A 71 2.90 -0.46 5.80
CA ALA A 71 1.79 0.40 6.15
C ALA A 71 2.28 1.84 6.34
N ASP A 72 1.46 2.81 5.95
CA ASP A 72 1.74 4.21 6.20
C ASP A 72 1.52 4.53 7.69
N GLY A 73 2.60 4.85 8.42
CA GLY A 73 2.54 5.27 9.81
C GLY A 73 2.27 6.76 9.96
N VAL A 74 2.78 7.58 9.06
CA VAL A 74 2.64 9.04 9.11
C VAL A 74 1.90 9.54 7.88
N ARG A 75 0.77 10.22 8.11
CA ARG A 75 -0.03 10.83 7.04
C ARG A 75 0.55 12.18 6.61
N GLN A 76 0.81 13.06 7.58
CA GLN A 76 1.43 14.36 7.34
C GLN A 76 2.02 14.96 8.61
N VAL A 77 3.08 15.71 8.46
CA VAL A 77 3.57 16.60 9.51
C VAL A 77 2.71 17.86 9.58
N VAL A 78 2.57 18.45 10.76
CA VAL A 78 1.69 19.62 10.97
C VAL A 78 2.48 20.87 11.33
N ALA A 79 3.16 20.88 12.47
CA ALA A 79 3.92 22.06 12.94
C ALA A 79 4.79 21.72 14.16
N MET A 80 5.73 22.62 14.48
CA MET A 80 6.47 22.59 15.75
C MET A 80 5.64 23.15 16.90
N VAL A 81 5.72 22.51 18.06
CA VAL A 81 5.04 22.90 19.31
C VAL A 81 6.04 22.82 20.45
N GLY A 82 6.55 23.96 20.95
CA GLY A 82 7.43 23.98 22.10
C GLY A 82 8.69 23.10 22.00
N GLY A 83 9.24 22.94 20.80
CA GLY A 83 10.40 22.10 20.52
C GLY A 83 10.08 20.65 20.14
N SER A 84 8.81 20.24 20.19
CA SER A 84 8.32 18.96 19.70
C SER A 84 7.58 19.11 18.37
N LEU A 85 7.45 18.05 17.59
CA LEU A 85 6.73 18.05 16.33
C LEU A 85 5.33 17.46 16.52
N LEU A 86 4.30 18.17 16.04
CA LEU A 86 2.94 17.66 15.90
C LEU A 86 2.77 17.07 14.50
N PHE A 87 2.23 15.86 14.40
CA PHE A 87 1.95 15.20 13.13
C PHE A 87 0.67 14.34 13.20
N GLU A 88 0.12 13.99 12.06
CA GLU A 88 -0.97 13.02 11.91
C GLU A 88 -0.40 11.65 11.56
N GLY A 89 -0.82 10.62 12.28
CA GLY A 89 -0.33 9.27 12.08
C GLY A 89 -1.33 8.20 12.44
N THR A 90 -1.00 6.98 12.05
CA THR A 90 -1.74 5.75 12.33
C THR A 90 -0.79 4.71 12.86
N THR A 91 -1.29 3.78 13.65
CA THR A 91 -0.56 2.55 13.99
C THR A 91 -1.42 1.36 13.65
N PRO A 92 -0.84 0.17 13.53
CA PRO A 92 -1.63 -1.06 13.33
C PRO A 92 -2.71 -1.29 14.39
N SER A 93 -2.43 -0.87 15.64
CA SER A 93 -3.40 -0.92 16.75
C SER A 93 -4.51 0.13 16.65
N TYR A 94 -4.25 1.22 15.90
CA TYR A 94 -5.18 2.33 15.71
C TYR A 94 -5.16 2.76 14.24
N PRO A 95 -5.96 2.10 13.38
CA PRO A 95 -5.97 2.37 11.94
C PRO A 95 -6.64 3.70 11.58
N TRP A 96 -7.20 4.41 12.57
CA TRP A 96 -7.76 5.75 12.41
C TRP A 96 -6.67 6.79 12.57
N THR A 97 -6.67 7.81 11.72
CA THR A 97 -5.74 8.92 11.80
C THR A 97 -5.96 9.73 13.08
N ASP A 98 -4.91 9.89 13.87
CA ASP A 98 -4.88 10.70 15.07
C ASP A 98 -3.68 11.65 15.08
N TYR A 99 -3.67 12.59 16.05
CA TYR A 99 -2.54 13.47 16.27
C TYR A 99 -1.53 12.86 17.23
N TRP A 100 -0.26 13.05 16.91
CA TRP A 100 0.89 12.59 17.68
C TRP A 100 1.84 13.74 17.93
N ILE A 101 2.49 13.77 19.10
CA ILE A 101 3.58 14.70 19.42
C ILE A 101 4.84 13.88 19.64
N THR A 102 5.95 14.30 19.03
CA THR A 102 7.25 13.62 19.16
C THR A 102 8.38 14.62 19.47
N ASP A 103 9.34 14.20 20.27
CA ASP A 103 10.62 14.87 20.46
C ASP A 103 11.68 14.45 19.43
N GLY A 104 11.31 13.59 18.50
CA GLY A 104 12.18 13.00 17.49
C GLY A 104 12.62 11.57 17.82
N THR A 105 12.19 11.01 18.96
CA THR A 105 12.46 9.62 19.35
C THR A 105 11.16 8.82 19.41
N LEU A 106 11.23 7.50 19.16
CA LEU A 106 10.06 6.63 19.27
C LEU A 106 9.52 6.63 20.73
N ALA A 107 10.40 6.60 21.72
CA ALA A 107 10.03 6.63 23.14
C ALA A 107 9.36 7.96 23.58
N GLY A 108 9.76 9.07 22.96
CA GLY A 108 9.16 10.39 23.18
C GLY A 108 7.96 10.68 22.27
N THR A 109 7.49 9.70 21.50
CA THR A 109 6.35 9.83 20.59
C THR A 109 5.07 9.42 21.29
N VAL A 110 4.14 10.37 21.48
CA VAL A 110 2.92 10.18 22.28
C VAL A 110 1.69 10.57 21.49
N ARG A 111 0.71 9.67 21.42
CA ARG A 111 -0.60 9.92 20.82
C ARG A 111 -1.40 10.95 21.65
N ARG A 112 -2.10 11.86 20.98
CA ARG A 112 -2.94 12.89 21.57
C ARG A 112 -4.39 12.71 21.17
N LEU A 113 -5.19 12.22 22.09
CA LEU A 113 -6.62 11.98 21.86
C LEU A 113 -7.40 13.28 21.98
N GLY A 114 -8.43 13.44 21.16
CA GLY A 114 -9.41 14.52 21.26
C GLY A 114 -8.93 15.87 20.75
N LEU A 115 -7.79 15.98 20.07
CA LEU A 115 -7.43 17.20 19.38
C LEU A 115 -8.37 17.48 18.21
N PRO A 116 -8.94 18.69 18.09
CA PRO A 116 -9.75 19.04 16.94
C PRO A 116 -8.91 19.09 15.66
N THR A 117 -9.53 18.76 14.53
CA THR A 117 -8.86 18.77 13.23
C THR A 117 -8.19 20.10 12.93
N VAL A 118 -6.88 20.07 12.63
CA VAL A 118 -6.11 21.23 12.21
C VAL A 118 -6.45 21.56 10.75
N THR A 119 -7.13 22.69 10.52
CA THR A 119 -7.45 23.14 9.16
C THR A 119 -6.46 24.16 8.64
N LYS A 120 -5.85 24.96 9.53
CA LYS A 120 -4.83 25.94 9.20
C LYS A 120 -3.93 26.21 10.41
N VAL A 121 -2.63 26.07 10.22
CA VAL A 121 -1.63 26.50 11.20
C VAL A 121 -1.47 28.01 11.14
N LEU A 122 -1.51 28.70 12.29
CA LEU A 122 -1.30 30.13 12.40
C LEU A 122 0.16 30.47 12.76
N GLY A 123 0.77 29.70 13.65
CA GLY A 123 2.16 29.87 14.06
C GLY A 123 2.39 29.73 15.58
N PRO A 124 3.65 29.75 16.00
CA PRO A 124 4.00 29.66 17.43
C PRO A 124 3.84 31.01 18.15
N VAL A 125 3.34 30.94 19.39
CA VAL A 125 3.26 32.07 20.33
C VAL A 125 3.68 31.57 21.71
N ASN A 126 4.80 32.07 22.25
CA ASN A 126 5.31 31.70 23.57
C ASN A 126 5.39 30.19 23.84
N GLY A 127 5.89 29.44 22.90
CA GLY A 127 6.02 27.98 23.01
C GLY A 127 4.74 27.17 22.79
N ARG A 128 3.61 27.82 22.50
CA ARG A 128 2.34 27.19 22.12
C ARG A 128 2.13 27.31 20.61
N LEU A 129 1.51 26.35 19.99
CA LEU A 129 1.09 26.39 18.58
C LEU A 129 -0.35 26.88 18.52
N LEU A 130 -0.60 27.92 17.73
CA LEU A 130 -1.92 28.40 17.41
C LEU A 130 -2.36 27.86 16.04
N TYR A 131 -3.59 27.35 15.97
CA TYR A 131 -4.18 26.84 14.74
C TYR A 131 -5.69 27.07 14.69
N VAL A 132 -6.23 27.01 13.50
CA VAL A 132 -7.68 27.03 13.26
C VAL A 132 -8.18 25.59 13.14
N SER A 133 -9.29 25.31 13.80
CA SER A 133 -9.99 24.03 13.78
C SER A 133 -11.43 24.23 13.31
N GLY A 134 -12.00 23.21 12.65
CA GLY A 134 -13.39 23.20 12.19
C GLY A 134 -13.57 23.44 10.69
N LEU A 135 -14.73 23.07 10.16
CA LEU A 135 -15.11 23.27 8.76
C LEU A 135 -15.57 24.70 8.49
N GLN A 136 -15.55 25.12 7.23
CA GLN A 136 -15.96 26.47 6.79
C GLN A 136 -17.28 26.92 7.45
N GLY A 137 -17.22 28.03 8.18
CA GLY A 137 -18.36 28.68 8.82
C GLY A 137 -18.51 28.45 10.33
N ASN A 138 -17.89 27.41 10.91
CA ASN A 138 -17.92 27.13 12.35
C ASN A 138 -16.51 26.85 12.91
N GLY A 139 -15.49 27.54 12.38
CA GLY A 139 -14.10 27.38 12.81
C GLY A 139 -13.82 28.11 14.13
N GLN A 140 -12.98 27.51 14.97
CA GLN A 140 -12.46 28.13 16.19
C GLN A 140 -10.93 28.25 16.12
N THR A 141 -10.37 29.21 16.85
CA THR A 141 -8.92 29.36 17.01
C THR A 141 -8.49 28.71 18.33
N VAL A 142 -7.57 27.79 18.23
CA VAL A 142 -7.12 26.94 19.34
C VAL A 142 -5.62 27.11 19.52
N SER A 143 -5.16 27.03 20.76
CA SER A 143 -3.74 26.88 21.09
C SER A 143 -3.45 25.56 21.77
N ILE A 144 -2.27 24.99 21.50
CA ILE A 144 -1.79 23.74 22.10
C ILE A 144 -0.35 23.93 22.57
N ASP A 145 0.02 23.38 23.73
CA ASP A 145 1.40 23.32 24.20
C ASP A 145 2.08 21.97 23.91
N ALA A 146 3.37 21.86 24.19
CA ALA A 146 4.15 20.64 23.97
C ALA A 146 3.66 19.42 24.77
N THR A 147 2.87 19.62 25.83
CA THR A 147 2.27 18.54 26.61
C THR A 147 0.95 18.06 26.03
N GLY A 148 0.45 18.74 24.97
CA GLY A 148 -0.84 18.48 24.36
C GLY A 148 -2.02 19.14 25.05
N GLN A 149 -1.78 20.04 26.02
CA GLN A 149 -2.84 20.82 26.65
C GLN A 149 -3.37 21.87 25.68
N MET A 150 -4.67 21.86 25.47
CA MET A 150 -5.37 22.67 24.49
C MET A 150 -6.21 23.74 25.18
N GLU A 151 -6.27 24.92 24.56
CA GLU A 151 -7.14 26.03 24.96
C GLU A 151 -7.83 26.64 23.74
N VAL A 152 -9.12 26.94 23.84
CA VAL A 152 -9.85 27.67 22.81
C VAL A 152 -9.68 29.19 23.10
N LEU A 153 -9.06 29.88 22.14
CA LEU A 153 -8.80 31.34 22.25
C LEU A 153 -10.00 32.16 21.77
N THR A 154 -10.66 31.71 20.72
CA THR A 154 -11.89 32.32 20.17
C THR A 154 -12.71 31.29 19.40
N GLN A 155 -14.02 31.52 19.35
CA GLN A 155 -14.96 30.68 18.58
C GLN A 155 -15.04 31.11 17.10
N GLU A 156 -14.06 31.84 16.62
CA GLU A 156 -13.99 32.30 15.23
C GLU A 156 -12.62 31.99 14.63
N VAL A 157 -12.57 32.04 13.32
CA VAL A 157 -11.31 31.87 12.54
C VAL A 157 -10.48 33.14 12.67
N ALA A 158 -9.23 32.98 13.12
CA ALA A 158 -8.29 34.10 13.23
C ALA A 158 -7.15 34.01 12.19
N SER A 159 -6.44 35.13 12.03
CA SER A 159 -5.10 35.18 11.45
C SER A 159 -4.12 35.84 12.43
N LEU A 160 -2.87 35.37 12.41
CA LEU A 160 -1.84 35.83 13.34
C LEU A 160 -1.09 37.03 12.75
N LEU A 161 -0.82 38.01 13.61
CA LEU A 161 -0.02 39.17 13.31
C LEU A 161 0.92 39.47 14.49
N ALA A 162 2.19 39.75 14.23
CA ALA A 162 3.15 40.15 15.25
C ALA A 162 3.72 41.53 14.94
N GLY A 163 3.84 42.37 15.99
CA GLY A 163 4.42 43.70 15.85
C GLY A 163 4.74 44.32 17.23
N ASN A 164 5.85 45.01 17.32
CA ASN A 164 6.33 45.69 18.54
C ASN A 164 6.40 44.75 19.79
N GLY A 165 6.78 43.48 19.59
CA GLY A 165 6.84 42.50 20.68
C GLY A 165 5.46 42.02 21.18
N VAL A 166 4.37 42.44 20.54
CA VAL A 166 3.01 42.01 20.84
C VAL A 166 2.50 41.12 19.72
N THR A 167 1.81 40.06 20.09
CA THR A 167 1.11 39.18 19.12
C THR A 167 -0.37 39.54 19.12
N TYR A 168 -0.92 39.68 17.91
CA TYR A 168 -2.31 40.00 17.68
C TYR A 168 -3.01 38.88 16.91
N LEU A 169 -4.31 38.73 17.16
CA LEU A 169 -5.22 37.90 16.37
C LEU A 169 -6.24 38.79 15.66
N ASN A 170 -6.27 38.74 14.32
CA ASN A 170 -7.35 39.32 13.55
C ASN A 170 -8.52 38.33 13.55
N VAL A 171 -9.65 38.71 14.11
CA VAL A 171 -10.86 37.88 14.27
C VAL A 171 -12.05 38.67 13.74
N GLY A 172 -12.53 38.30 12.54
CA GLY A 172 -13.61 39.06 11.89
C GLY A 172 -13.27 40.55 11.72
N SER A 173 -14.03 41.44 12.36
CA SER A 173 -13.76 42.88 12.35
C SER A 173 -12.99 43.36 13.60
N SER A 174 -12.54 42.44 14.45
CA SER A 174 -11.88 42.78 15.73
C SER A 174 -10.41 42.35 15.70
N LEU A 175 -9.62 43.07 16.49
CA LEU A 175 -8.21 42.76 16.74
C LEU A 175 -8.05 42.43 18.24
N LEU A 176 -7.51 41.26 18.56
CA LEU A 176 -7.21 40.82 19.90
C LEU A 176 -5.70 40.78 20.11
N THR A 177 -5.22 41.04 21.33
CA THR A 177 -3.86 40.65 21.74
C THR A 177 -3.89 39.26 22.32
N THR A 178 -2.80 38.53 22.20
CA THR A 178 -2.69 37.16 22.77
C THR A 178 -1.26 36.84 23.21
N ASP A 179 -1.14 36.09 24.29
CA ASP A 179 0.10 35.45 24.74
C ASP A 179 0.11 33.93 24.39
N GLY A 180 -0.93 33.46 23.67
CA GLY A 180 -1.13 32.04 23.34
C GLY A 180 -2.04 31.33 24.36
N THR A 181 -2.49 31.98 25.43
CA THR A 181 -3.45 31.41 26.42
C THR A 181 -4.82 32.05 26.29
N ALA A 182 -5.86 31.34 26.70
CA ALA A 182 -7.22 31.92 26.73
C ALA A 182 -7.30 33.14 27.69
N ALA A 183 -6.64 33.07 28.82
CA ALA A 183 -6.60 34.18 29.80
C ALA A 183 -5.84 35.42 29.31
N GLY A 184 -4.78 35.22 28.52
CA GLY A 184 -3.98 36.29 27.91
C GLY A 184 -4.52 36.78 26.57
N THR A 185 -5.63 36.21 26.07
CA THR A 185 -6.28 36.65 24.83
C THR A 185 -7.37 37.69 25.14
N GLN A 186 -7.15 38.95 24.77
CA GLN A 186 -8.02 40.07 25.13
C GLN A 186 -8.33 40.94 23.91
N LEU A 187 -9.54 41.52 23.89
CA LEU A 187 -9.93 42.46 22.84
C LEU A 187 -9.06 43.73 22.93
N PHE A 188 -8.38 44.06 21.81
CA PHE A 188 -7.59 45.29 21.69
C PHE A 188 -8.34 46.40 20.95
N ALA A 189 -8.99 46.07 19.83
CA ALA A 189 -9.75 47.04 19.05
C ALA A 189 -10.92 46.37 18.32
N THR A 190 -11.99 47.15 18.07
CA THR A 190 -13.12 46.79 17.19
C THR A 190 -13.08 47.60 15.92
N SER A 191 -13.75 47.15 14.86
CA SER A 191 -13.82 47.80 13.56
C SER A 191 -12.45 48.09 12.93
N PHE A 192 -11.52 47.14 13.14
CA PHE A 192 -10.15 47.19 12.59
C PHE A 192 -9.78 45.85 11.91
N PRO A 193 -10.47 45.46 10.85
CA PRO A 193 -10.33 44.14 10.23
C PRO A 193 -9.02 44.02 9.45
N ASN A 194 -8.51 42.79 9.31
CA ASN A 194 -7.36 42.44 8.48
C ASN A 194 -6.14 43.36 8.72
N ALA A 195 -5.86 43.63 9.98
CA ALA A 195 -4.74 44.50 10.38
C ALA A 195 -3.42 43.93 9.87
N VAL A 196 -2.52 44.82 9.46
CA VAL A 196 -1.12 44.52 9.17
C VAL A 196 -0.20 45.42 9.93
N TRP A 197 1.05 44.95 10.19
CA TRP A 197 2.05 45.74 10.91
C TRP A 197 3.09 46.32 9.95
N SER A 198 3.27 47.61 9.94
CA SER A 198 4.34 48.32 9.24
C SER A 198 4.71 49.63 9.92
N GLN A 199 5.99 49.98 9.89
CA GLN A 199 6.54 51.24 10.43
C GLN A 199 6.08 51.59 11.83
N GLY A 200 6.05 50.61 12.77
CA GLY A 200 5.65 50.85 14.15
C GLY A 200 4.16 51.14 14.33
N ARG A 201 3.32 50.89 13.36
CA ARG A 201 1.86 51.14 13.37
C ARG A 201 1.09 49.91 12.87
N LEU A 202 -0.14 49.80 13.32
CA LEU A 202 -1.14 48.91 12.77
C LEU A 202 -1.87 49.62 11.62
N TRP A 203 -2.08 48.91 10.52
CA TRP A 203 -2.79 49.41 9.34
C TRP A 203 -4.00 48.52 9.07
N SER A 204 -5.11 49.13 8.65
CA SER A 204 -6.33 48.41 8.28
C SER A 204 -7.13 49.16 7.25
N VAL A 205 -8.04 48.47 6.59
CA VAL A 205 -9.10 49.07 5.78
C VAL A 205 -10.42 48.79 6.44
N ARG A 206 -11.11 49.86 6.89
CA ARG A 206 -12.40 49.81 7.60
C ARG A 206 -13.54 50.35 6.73
N SER A 207 -14.76 50.07 7.17
CA SER A 207 -15.92 50.74 6.57
C SER A 207 -15.87 52.25 6.83
N GLY A 208 -15.97 53.04 5.79
CA GLY A 208 -16.09 54.48 5.82
C GLY A 208 -17.54 54.92 5.61
N GLN A 209 -17.75 56.16 5.11
CA GLN A 209 -19.04 56.66 4.72
C GLN A 209 -19.48 55.99 3.40
N PHE A 210 -20.60 55.23 3.45
CA PHE A 210 -21.11 54.51 2.26
C PHE A 210 -21.09 55.37 1.00
N PRO A 211 -20.59 54.92 -0.14
CA PRO A 211 -20.18 53.51 -0.45
C PRO A 211 -18.68 53.22 -0.28
N PHE A 212 -17.94 53.98 0.47
CA PHE A 212 -16.48 53.92 0.54
C PHE A 212 -15.98 53.10 1.73
N ILE A 213 -14.76 52.57 1.58
CA ILE A 213 -13.91 52.00 2.63
C ILE A 213 -12.69 52.93 2.79
N GLU A 214 -12.10 52.95 3.98
CA GLU A 214 -11.05 53.89 4.37
C GLU A 214 -9.77 53.17 4.79
N LEU A 215 -8.62 53.54 4.20
CA LEU A 215 -7.32 53.16 4.74
C LEU A 215 -7.02 54.01 6.00
N VAL A 216 -6.72 53.37 7.09
CA VAL A 216 -6.40 54.00 8.37
C VAL A 216 -5.19 53.37 9.01
N THR A 217 -4.55 54.14 9.93
CA THR A 217 -3.52 53.59 10.84
C THR A 217 -4.00 53.68 12.29
N MET A 218 -3.41 52.86 13.17
CA MET A 218 -3.65 52.87 14.60
C MET A 218 -2.31 52.84 15.32
N ASP A 219 -2.22 53.71 16.35
CA ASP A 219 -1.10 53.66 17.29
C ASP A 219 -1.22 52.42 18.19
N PRO A 220 -0.21 51.55 18.25
CA PRO A 220 -0.30 50.26 18.96
C PRO A 220 -0.24 50.38 20.46
N VAL A 221 0.14 51.55 21.01
CA VAL A 221 0.24 51.79 22.45
C VAL A 221 -1.05 52.42 22.98
N THR A 222 -1.56 53.42 22.26
CA THR A 222 -2.75 54.14 22.71
C THR A 222 -4.06 53.58 22.15
N GLY A 223 -4.01 52.77 21.10
CA GLY A 223 -5.18 52.24 20.38
C GLY A 223 -5.93 53.32 19.58
N ILE A 224 -5.35 54.53 19.46
CA ILE A 224 -5.99 55.66 18.74
C ILE A 224 -5.88 55.42 17.24
N VAL A 225 -7.03 55.39 16.57
CA VAL A 225 -7.12 55.32 15.11
C VAL A 225 -6.94 56.71 14.51
N GLY A 226 -6.02 56.83 13.55
CA GLY A 226 -5.76 58.08 12.81
C GLY A 226 -6.89 58.47 11.87
N ALA A 227 -6.79 59.67 11.28
CA ALA A 227 -7.68 60.11 10.23
C ALA A 227 -7.52 59.24 8.98
N PRO A 228 -8.57 59.11 8.14
CA PRO A 228 -8.49 58.36 6.87
C PRO A 228 -7.38 58.91 5.96
N LEU A 229 -6.54 58.03 5.47
CA LEU A 229 -5.44 58.36 4.54
C LEU A 229 -5.90 58.34 3.08
N TRP A 230 -6.82 57.42 2.75
CA TRP A 230 -7.33 57.21 1.42
C TRP A 230 -8.72 56.58 1.43
N SER A 231 -9.61 57.00 0.56
CA SER A 231 -10.95 56.42 0.40
C SER A 231 -10.99 55.54 -0.88
N LEU A 232 -11.48 54.33 -0.73
CA LEU A 232 -11.53 53.31 -1.74
C LEU A 232 -12.97 52.82 -1.97
N VAL A 233 -13.22 52.29 -3.15
CA VAL A 233 -14.48 51.57 -3.44
C VAL A 233 -14.34 50.11 -3.04
N PRO A 234 -15.34 49.50 -2.37
CA PRO A 234 -15.31 48.04 -2.10
C PRO A 234 -15.13 47.19 -3.38
N PRO A 235 -14.59 45.98 -3.28
CA PRO A 235 -14.29 45.23 -2.06
C PRO A 235 -12.94 45.60 -1.43
N VAL A 236 -12.74 45.11 -0.19
CA VAL A 236 -11.55 45.37 0.64
C VAL A 236 -10.28 44.95 -0.10
N PRO A 237 -9.27 45.80 -0.29
CA PRO A 237 -8.02 45.48 -0.95
C PRO A 237 -7.12 44.59 -0.08
N SER A 238 -6.19 43.87 -0.72
CA SER A 238 -5.05 43.28 -0.02
C SER A 238 -4.10 44.36 0.45
N LEU A 239 -3.65 44.29 1.73
CA LEU A 239 -2.63 45.15 2.31
C LEU A 239 -1.32 44.38 2.44
N VAL A 240 -0.25 44.90 1.89
CA VAL A 240 1.10 44.33 1.97
C VAL A 240 2.04 45.31 2.66
N PRO A 241 2.60 44.93 3.83
CA PRO A 241 3.54 45.80 4.55
C PRO A 241 4.87 45.89 3.80
N THR A 242 5.39 47.12 3.70
CA THR A 242 6.72 47.45 3.17
C THR A 242 7.52 48.25 4.22
N PRO A 243 8.84 48.38 4.06
CA PRO A 243 9.63 49.24 4.97
C PRO A 243 9.23 50.70 4.93
N GLN A 244 8.61 51.21 3.86
CA GLN A 244 8.16 52.58 3.69
C GLN A 244 6.70 52.79 4.10
N GLY A 245 5.95 51.72 4.45
CA GLY A 245 4.53 51.79 4.73
C GLY A 245 3.76 50.60 4.29
N VAL A 246 2.75 50.74 3.45
CA VAL A 246 1.97 49.64 2.88
C VAL A 246 1.72 49.87 1.38
N LEU A 247 1.62 48.73 0.69
CA LEU A 247 1.03 48.68 -0.64
C LEU A 247 -0.37 48.11 -0.59
N LEU A 248 -1.28 48.68 -1.35
CA LEU A 248 -2.66 48.26 -1.47
C LEU A 248 -2.93 47.80 -2.89
N LEU A 249 -3.57 46.67 -3.02
CA LEU A 249 -4.08 46.16 -4.28
C LEU A 249 -5.61 46.08 -4.21
N PRO A 250 -6.35 47.04 -4.78
CA PRO A 250 -7.80 46.98 -4.88
C PRO A 250 -8.23 45.81 -5.77
N SER A 251 -9.28 45.12 -5.37
CA SER A 251 -9.82 43.99 -6.14
C SER A 251 -10.83 44.40 -7.23
N SER A 252 -11.22 45.70 -7.33
CA SER A 252 -12.11 46.23 -8.37
C SER A 252 -11.33 46.76 -9.56
N LEU A 253 -11.84 46.54 -10.78
CA LEU A 253 -11.25 47.06 -12.03
C LEU A 253 -11.58 48.53 -12.24
N PRO A 254 -10.65 49.36 -12.80
CA PRO A 254 -9.26 48.98 -13.10
C PRO A 254 -8.42 48.92 -11.83
N ARG A 255 -7.71 47.78 -11.62
CA ARG A 255 -6.80 47.61 -10.49
C ARG A 255 -5.63 48.57 -10.64
N ARG A 256 -5.30 49.27 -9.56
CA ARG A 256 -4.15 50.16 -9.50
C ARG A 256 -3.42 49.96 -8.18
N LEU A 257 -2.12 49.81 -8.26
CA LEU A 257 -1.29 49.71 -7.08
C LEU A 257 -1.24 51.06 -6.36
N VAL A 258 -1.55 51.07 -5.05
CA VAL A 258 -1.50 52.27 -4.21
C VAL A 258 -0.42 52.11 -3.15
N SER A 259 0.44 53.09 -2.98
CA SER A 259 1.45 53.16 -1.92
C SER A 259 1.05 54.17 -0.87
N SER A 260 1.34 53.87 0.40
CA SER A 260 1.12 54.80 1.53
C SER A 260 2.23 54.70 2.55
N ASP A 261 2.76 55.86 2.99
CA ASP A 261 3.73 56.02 4.05
C ASP A 261 3.08 56.33 5.44
N GLY A 262 1.76 56.36 5.50
CA GLY A 262 0.98 56.73 6.68
C GLY A 262 0.62 58.18 6.76
N THR A 263 0.85 58.95 5.69
CA THR A 263 0.39 60.34 5.55
C THR A 263 -0.53 60.47 4.32
N VAL A 264 -1.43 61.44 4.33
CA VAL A 264 -2.29 61.73 3.20
C VAL A 264 -1.45 62.12 1.98
N ALA A 265 -0.41 62.92 2.15
CA ALA A 265 0.48 63.40 1.09
C ALA A 265 1.33 62.28 0.46
N GLY A 266 1.75 61.29 1.30
CA GLY A 266 2.52 60.14 0.83
C GLY A 266 1.65 58.98 0.36
N THR A 267 0.33 59.11 0.31
CA THR A 267 -0.58 58.10 -0.23
C THR A 267 -0.92 58.41 -1.65
N HIS A 268 -0.46 57.57 -2.61
CA HIS A 268 -0.57 57.82 -4.04
C HIS A 268 -0.67 56.54 -4.87
N ILE A 269 -1.14 56.67 -6.10
CA ILE A 269 -1.16 55.60 -7.09
C ILE A 269 0.25 55.43 -7.66
N VAL A 270 0.76 54.20 -7.64
CA VAL A 270 2.00 53.84 -8.32
C VAL A 270 1.72 53.71 -9.80
N VAL A 271 2.31 54.61 -10.63
CA VAL A 271 2.19 54.55 -12.08
C VAL A 271 3.40 53.79 -12.62
N ALA A 272 3.19 52.56 -13.07
CA ALA A 272 4.23 51.70 -13.65
C ALA A 272 3.84 51.25 -15.05
N GLY A 273 4.72 50.50 -15.72
CA GLY A 273 4.52 49.99 -17.06
C GLY A 273 3.47 48.89 -17.20
N PHE A 274 2.91 48.41 -16.10
CA PHE A 274 1.86 47.38 -16.15
C PHE A 274 0.45 48.01 -16.18
N LEU A 275 -0.49 47.25 -16.79
CA LEU A 275 -1.89 47.68 -16.92
C LEU A 275 -2.74 47.16 -15.76
N ASP A 276 -2.50 45.95 -15.29
CA ASP A 276 -3.34 45.27 -14.27
C ASP A 276 -2.49 44.48 -13.28
N PRO A 277 -2.21 45.03 -12.09
CA PRO A 277 -1.56 44.26 -11.01
C PRO A 277 -2.54 43.22 -10.44
N LEU A 278 -2.13 41.96 -10.39
CA LEU A 278 -2.96 40.84 -9.99
C LEU A 278 -2.71 40.42 -8.53
N GLN A 279 -1.45 40.41 -8.08
CA GLN A 279 -1.04 39.99 -6.74
C GLN A 279 0.14 40.85 -6.28
N VAL A 280 0.26 41.01 -4.94
CA VAL A 280 1.38 41.68 -4.30
C VAL A 280 1.85 40.86 -3.13
N HIS A 281 3.15 40.65 -3.04
CA HIS A 281 3.81 39.87 -2.00
C HIS A 281 4.94 40.67 -1.36
N ARG A 282 5.14 40.50 -0.06
CA ARG A 282 6.29 41.12 0.62
C ARG A 282 7.58 40.46 0.14
N TRP A 283 8.57 41.28 -0.22
CA TRP A 283 9.87 40.83 -0.65
C TRP A 283 10.97 41.71 -0.06
N ARG A 284 11.63 41.24 1.02
CA ARG A 284 12.67 41.99 1.73
C ARG A 284 12.22 43.44 2.11
N ASP A 285 12.93 44.45 1.56
CA ASP A 285 12.63 45.90 1.65
C ASP A 285 11.76 46.41 0.51
N ARG A 286 11.20 45.56 -0.30
CA ARG A 286 10.36 45.87 -1.48
C ARG A 286 9.13 44.99 -1.53
N ALA A 287 8.39 45.10 -2.60
CA ALA A 287 7.32 44.16 -2.93
C ALA A 287 7.56 43.50 -4.28
N LEU A 288 7.18 42.23 -4.36
CA LEU A 288 7.04 41.51 -5.63
C LEU A 288 5.57 41.65 -6.08
N VAL A 289 5.38 42.23 -7.27
CA VAL A 289 4.05 42.46 -7.84
C VAL A 289 3.89 41.54 -9.04
N ILE A 290 2.83 40.76 -9.09
CA ILE A 290 2.45 40.00 -10.27
C ILE A 290 1.51 40.90 -11.07
N ALA A 291 1.90 41.24 -12.28
CA ALA A 291 1.14 42.20 -13.09
C ALA A 291 1.15 41.84 -14.58
N HIS A 292 0.05 42.18 -15.24
CA HIS A 292 -0.09 42.06 -16.68
C HIS A 292 0.40 43.35 -17.35
N ASP A 293 1.30 43.21 -18.32
CA ASP A 293 1.65 44.32 -19.25
C ASP A 293 1.39 43.88 -20.70
N PRO A 294 1.30 44.83 -21.66
CA PRO A 294 0.92 44.53 -23.02
C PRO A 294 1.99 43.82 -23.86
N VAL A 295 3.22 43.70 -23.36
CA VAL A 295 4.37 43.20 -24.11
C VAL A 295 4.76 41.80 -23.62
N HIS A 296 4.73 41.59 -22.27
CA HIS A 296 5.26 40.38 -21.64
C HIS A 296 4.16 39.54 -20.98
N ASP A 297 2.87 40.00 -21.03
CA ASP A 297 1.72 39.32 -20.41
C ASP A 297 1.80 39.33 -18.86
N VAL A 298 1.59 38.24 -18.15
CA VAL A 298 1.56 38.17 -16.68
C VAL A 298 2.92 37.76 -16.15
N GLU A 299 3.69 38.73 -15.64
CA GLU A 299 5.08 38.57 -15.25
C GLU A 299 5.35 39.14 -13.84
N PRO A 300 6.47 38.81 -13.18
CA PRO A 300 6.88 39.36 -11.90
C PRO A 300 7.54 40.73 -12.06
N TRP A 301 7.10 41.65 -11.25
CA TRP A 301 7.61 43.02 -11.12
C TRP A 301 8.12 43.28 -9.72
N ILE A 302 9.11 44.14 -9.56
CA ILE A 302 9.58 44.64 -8.27
C ILE A 302 9.07 46.06 -8.07
N SER A 303 8.65 46.38 -6.82
CA SER A 303 8.22 47.75 -6.44
C SER A 303 8.73 48.10 -5.06
N ASP A 304 9.27 49.32 -4.91
CA ASP A 304 9.56 49.99 -3.64
C ASP A 304 8.41 50.90 -3.18
N GLY A 305 7.31 50.93 -3.91
CA GLY A 305 6.16 51.82 -3.72
C GLY A 305 6.23 53.14 -4.50
N SER A 306 7.33 53.40 -5.22
CA SER A 306 7.47 54.55 -6.12
C SER A 306 7.32 54.12 -7.58
N THR A 307 6.94 55.07 -8.45
CA THR A 307 6.89 54.82 -9.89
C THR A 307 8.26 54.47 -10.46
N ASN A 308 9.32 55.13 -10.05
CA ASN A 308 10.67 54.91 -10.55
C ASN A 308 11.31 53.63 -10.01
N GLY A 309 10.89 53.16 -8.87
CA GLY A 309 11.34 51.90 -8.23
C GLY A 309 10.47 50.69 -8.56
N THR A 310 9.52 50.87 -9.53
CA THR A 310 8.65 49.79 -10.01
C THR A 310 9.04 49.41 -11.42
N TYR A 311 9.54 48.16 -11.63
CA TYR A 311 10.04 47.69 -12.93
C TYR A 311 9.83 46.20 -13.11
N LEU A 312 9.79 45.76 -14.35
CA LEU A 312 9.73 44.32 -14.72
C LEU A 312 11.00 43.62 -14.22
N LEU A 313 10.83 42.56 -13.41
CA LEU A 313 11.95 41.80 -12.92
C LEU A 313 12.57 40.94 -14.01
N ALA A 314 11.76 40.13 -14.67
CA ALA A 314 12.14 39.32 -15.82
C ALA A 314 10.89 38.87 -16.57
N ASP A 315 11.06 38.66 -17.91
CA ASP A 315 10.15 37.87 -18.72
C ASP A 315 10.55 36.40 -18.57
N LEU A 316 9.76 35.64 -17.80
CA LEU A 316 10.08 34.25 -17.39
C LEU A 316 9.63 33.21 -18.43
N ALA A 317 8.72 33.57 -19.33
CA ALA A 317 8.24 32.68 -20.37
C ALA A 317 7.71 33.49 -21.57
N PRO A 318 7.77 32.96 -22.79
CA PRO A 318 7.05 33.52 -23.91
C PRO A 318 5.52 33.44 -23.66
N GLY A 319 4.90 34.56 -23.26
CA GLY A 319 3.53 34.61 -22.72
C GLY A 319 3.47 34.53 -21.20
N PRO A 320 2.27 34.46 -20.59
CA PRO A 320 2.14 34.64 -19.15
C PRO A 320 2.88 33.54 -18.36
N SER A 321 3.83 33.91 -17.48
CA SER A 321 4.51 32.96 -16.59
C SER A 321 3.67 32.58 -15.37
N ASN A 322 2.67 33.39 -15.01
CA ASN A 322 1.75 33.21 -13.88
C ASN A 322 2.46 32.75 -12.58
N PRO A 323 3.41 33.50 -12.04
CA PRO A 323 4.10 33.15 -10.82
C PRO A 323 3.12 33.18 -9.61
N TRP A 324 3.16 32.16 -8.74
CA TRP A 324 2.13 32.05 -7.71
C TRP A 324 2.60 31.67 -6.30
N GLN A 325 3.76 31.00 -6.14
CA GLN A 325 4.33 30.68 -4.84
C GLN A 325 5.73 31.28 -4.72
N PHE A 326 6.04 31.86 -3.56
CA PHE A 326 7.28 32.62 -3.33
C PHE A 326 7.90 32.22 -2.00
N VAL A 327 9.21 31.97 -2.00
CA VAL A 327 9.97 31.70 -0.79
C VAL A 327 11.26 32.52 -0.81
N ALA A 328 11.38 33.45 0.17
CA ALA A 328 12.54 34.33 0.30
C ALA A 328 13.62 33.73 1.20
N THR A 329 14.87 33.82 0.79
CA THR A 329 16.09 33.56 1.59
C THR A 329 16.88 34.87 1.71
N GLN A 330 18.01 34.86 2.43
CA GLN A 330 18.86 36.08 2.48
C GLN A 330 19.48 36.44 1.12
N HIS A 331 19.77 35.46 0.27
CA HIS A 331 20.42 35.68 -1.02
C HIS A 331 19.45 35.97 -2.18
N GLY A 332 18.22 35.48 -2.12
CA GLY A 332 17.27 35.66 -3.20
C GLY A 332 15.87 35.13 -2.86
N THR A 333 15.05 35.06 -3.86
CA THR A 333 13.68 34.52 -3.76
C THR A 333 13.50 33.44 -4.82
N TYR A 334 12.88 32.37 -4.39
CA TYR A 334 12.47 31.30 -5.27
C TYR A 334 11.00 31.47 -5.64
N VAL A 335 10.69 31.34 -6.92
CA VAL A 335 9.38 31.61 -7.50
C VAL A 335 8.94 30.41 -8.31
N GLN A 336 7.73 29.95 -8.08
CA GLN A 336 7.12 28.92 -8.91
C GLN A 336 6.27 29.56 -10.01
N THR A 337 6.50 29.15 -11.27
CA THR A 337 5.67 29.54 -12.43
C THR A 337 4.62 28.46 -12.72
N ASN A 338 3.44 28.85 -13.27
CA ASN A 338 2.31 27.93 -13.45
C ASN A 338 1.79 27.82 -14.89
N ASN A 339 2.41 28.45 -15.86
CA ASN A 339 1.88 28.50 -17.23
C ASN A 339 2.71 27.72 -18.26
N THR A 340 3.71 27.01 -17.80
CA THR A 340 4.48 26.08 -18.63
C THR A 340 4.21 24.67 -18.15
N THR A 341 3.99 23.73 -19.04
CA THR A 341 3.90 22.31 -18.68
C THR A 341 5.24 21.65 -19.04
N PRO A 342 6.08 21.34 -18.05
CA PRO A 342 5.89 21.46 -16.59
C PRO A 342 6.14 22.89 -16.07
N SER A 343 5.55 23.24 -14.90
CA SER A 343 5.88 24.45 -14.14
C SER A 343 7.34 24.46 -13.71
N HIS A 344 7.95 25.64 -13.58
CA HIS A 344 9.38 25.77 -13.29
C HIS A 344 9.63 26.46 -11.95
N LEU A 345 10.79 26.15 -11.35
CA LEU A 345 11.35 26.90 -10.24
C LEU A 345 12.30 27.96 -10.76
N VAL A 346 12.08 29.20 -10.37
CA VAL A 346 12.91 30.34 -10.73
C VAL A 346 13.57 30.90 -9.48
N PHE A 347 14.86 31.16 -9.55
CA PHE A 347 15.59 31.96 -8.55
C PHE A 347 15.76 33.38 -9.02
N THR A 348 15.64 34.35 -8.11
CA THR A 348 15.93 35.76 -8.38
C THR A 348 16.58 36.44 -7.16
N ASP A 349 17.59 37.26 -7.39
CA ASP A 349 18.18 38.17 -6.41
C ASP A 349 17.55 39.59 -6.47
N GLY A 350 16.54 39.78 -7.31
CA GLY A 350 15.86 41.05 -7.54
C GLY A 350 16.40 41.83 -8.73
N THR A 351 17.31 41.26 -9.49
CA THR A 351 17.82 41.87 -10.74
C THR A 351 17.53 40.92 -11.92
N SER A 352 17.38 41.49 -13.12
CA SER A 352 17.18 40.68 -14.32
C SER A 352 18.37 39.77 -14.61
N GLY A 353 19.61 40.23 -14.32
CA GLY A 353 20.82 39.44 -14.51
C GLY A 353 21.01 38.32 -13.48
N GLY A 354 20.44 38.44 -12.28
CA GLY A 354 20.45 37.45 -11.23
C GLY A 354 19.22 36.52 -11.22
N THR A 355 18.29 36.72 -12.17
CA THR A 355 17.09 35.88 -12.32
C THR A 355 17.39 34.72 -13.27
N ARG A 356 17.12 33.49 -12.84
CA ARG A 356 17.37 32.26 -13.62
C ARG A 356 16.37 31.18 -13.34
N THR A 357 16.03 30.42 -14.36
CA THR A 357 15.18 29.23 -14.23
C THR A 357 16.02 28.03 -13.82
N LEU A 358 15.60 27.33 -12.78
CA LEU A 358 16.12 26.04 -12.37
C LEU A 358 15.35 24.95 -13.13
N SER A 359 16.05 23.93 -13.61
CA SER A 359 15.43 22.81 -14.34
C SER A 359 14.73 21.86 -13.38
N VAL A 360 13.50 22.20 -12.97
CA VAL A 360 12.69 21.42 -12.01
C VAL A 360 11.26 21.35 -12.56
N ALA A 361 10.69 20.19 -12.49
CA ALA A 361 9.30 19.95 -12.93
C ALA A 361 8.32 20.06 -11.77
N GLY A 362 7.33 20.95 -11.86
CA GLY A 362 6.19 21.04 -10.93
C GLY A 362 6.54 21.19 -9.45
N PRO A 363 7.42 22.15 -9.04
CA PRO A 363 7.77 22.31 -7.64
C PRO A 363 6.55 22.71 -6.80
N THR A 364 6.39 22.10 -5.64
CA THR A 364 5.31 22.41 -4.68
C THR A 364 5.85 22.42 -3.25
N GLN A 365 5.08 22.93 -2.28
CA GLN A 365 5.43 22.90 -0.85
C GLN A 365 6.81 23.50 -0.55
N MET A 366 7.15 24.62 -1.20
CA MET A 366 8.44 25.28 -1.00
C MET A 366 8.56 25.88 0.41
N VAL A 367 9.71 25.66 1.09
CA VAL A 367 9.99 26.22 2.41
C VAL A 367 11.48 26.55 2.54
N ALA A 368 11.81 27.70 3.15
CA ALA A 368 13.19 28.08 3.40
C ALA A 368 13.74 27.35 4.64
N MET A 369 14.94 26.82 4.52
CA MET A 369 15.76 26.29 5.59
C MET A 369 17.15 26.96 5.52
N GLY A 370 17.32 28.05 6.26
CA GLY A 370 18.48 28.94 6.12
C GLY A 370 18.54 29.57 4.72
N GLU A 371 19.63 29.32 3.99
CA GLU A 371 19.82 29.83 2.64
C GLU A 371 19.36 28.86 1.54
N GLN A 372 18.95 27.69 1.91
CA GLN A 372 18.45 26.67 1.00
C GLN A 372 16.93 26.67 0.99
N VAL A 373 16.32 26.20 -0.09
CA VAL A 373 14.88 25.96 -0.17
C VAL A 373 14.63 24.50 -0.39
N LEU A 374 13.85 23.91 0.49
CA LEU A 374 13.28 22.59 0.36
C LEU A 374 11.97 22.66 -0.40
N PHE A 375 11.72 21.72 -1.28
CA PHE A 375 10.48 21.66 -2.06
C PHE A 375 10.17 20.23 -2.47
N LEU A 376 8.90 19.99 -2.81
CA LEU A 376 8.49 18.74 -3.44
C LEU A 376 8.48 18.91 -4.96
N GLU A 377 9.20 18.04 -5.67
CA GLU A 377 9.21 17.96 -7.13
C GLU A 377 8.32 16.82 -7.62
N GLU A 378 7.44 17.08 -8.57
CA GLU A 378 6.57 16.05 -9.14
C GLU A 378 7.36 15.17 -10.10
N ILE A 379 7.37 13.85 -9.82
CA ILE A 379 8.10 12.84 -10.61
C ILE A 379 7.17 11.93 -11.43
N GLY A 380 5.91 12.36 -11.62
CA GLY A 380 4.87 11.65 -12.37
C GLY A 380 4.01 10.71 -11.50
N ASN A 381 2.86 10.31 -12.03
CA ASN A 381 1.89 9.43 -11.37
C ASN A 381 1.43 9.93 -9.97
N GLN A 382 1.28 11.25 -9.79
CA GLN A 382 0.89 11.89 -8.52
C GLN A 382 1.88 11.61 -7.37
N ARG A 383 3.15 11.40 -7.70
CA ARG A 383 4.23 11.19 -6.73
C ARG A 383 5.17 12.39 -6.75
N SER A 384 5.69 12.73 -5.58
CA SER A 384 6.68 13.79 -5.43
C SER A 384 7.89 13.29 -4.67
N GLN A 385 9.07 13.83 -4.97
CA GLN A 385 10.30 13.65 -4.21
C GLN A 385 10.64 14.95 -3.48
N ILE A 386 11.32 14.85 -2.33
CA ILE A 386 11.85 16.03 -1.66
C ILE A 386 13.19 16.41 -2.26
N CYS A 387 13.31 17.67 -2.64
CA CYS A 387 14.51 18.25 -3.23
C CYS A 387 14.98 19.46 -2.42
N VAL A 388 16.24 19.81 -2.57
CA VAL A 388 16.84 20.99 -1.97
C VAL A 388 17.60 21.78 -3.03
N THR A 389 17.62 23.12 -2.90
CA THR A 389 18.50 23.99 -3.69
C THR A 389 19.87 24.10 -3.02
N ASP A 390 20.92 24.41 -3.79
CA ASP A 390 22.14 24.92 -3.19
C ASP A 390 21.92 26.35 -2.63
N ALA A 391 22.82 26.81 -1.75
CA ALA A 391 22.70 28.16 -1.14
C ALA A 391 22.81 29.29 -2.18
N ALA A 392 23.42 29.06 -3.33
CA ALA A 392 23.55 30.04 -4.43
C ALA A 392 22.33 30.04 -5.36
N GLY A 393 21.38 29.11 -5.21
CA GLY A 393 20.22 28.94 -6.09
C GLY A 393 20.59 28.59 -7.53
N THR A 394 21.66 27.79 -7.70
CA THR A 394 22.15 27.40 -9.03
C THR A 394 21.77 25.99 -9.43
N THR A 395 21.66 25.11 -8.43
CA THR A 395 21.38 23.69 -8.64
C THR A 395 20.33 23.19 -7.66
N THR A 396 19.72 22.06 -8.00
CA THR A 396 18.80 21.32 -7.15
C THR A 396 19.23 19.88 -7.07
N GLN A 397 18.99 19.22 -5.95
CA GLN A 397 19.25 17.79 -5.79
C GLN A 397 18.15 17.12 -4.96
N PRO A 398 17.78 15.87 -5.29
CA PRO A 398 16.89 15.07 -4.45
C PRO A 398 17.60 14.68 -3.15
N LEU A 399 16.87 14.69 -2.04
CA LEU A 399 17.41 14.38 -0.71
C LEU A 399 17.22 12.92 -0.31
N LEU A 400 16.11 12.30 -0.70
CA LEU A 400 15.95 10.86 -0.51
C LEU A 400 16.71 10.15 -1.62
N SER A 401 17.66 9.31 -1.23
CA SER A 401 18.33 8.43 -2.18
C SER A 401 17.28 7.60 -2.92
N PRO A 402 17.41 7.47 -4.25
CA PRO A 402 16.62 6.51 -4.97
C PRO A 402 16.85 5.14 -4.34
N TYR A 403 15.81 4.50 -3.86
CA TYR A 403 15.92 3.12 -3.46
C TYR A 403 15.72 2.24 -4.70
N PRO A 404 16.49 1.17 -4.82
CA PRO A 404 16.25 0.24 -5.90
C PRO A 404 14.83 -0.31 -5.80
N VAL A 405 14.05 -0.07 -6.83
CA VAL A 405 12.81 -0.75 -6.99
C VAL A 405 13.14 -2.11 -7.54
N GLY A 406 13.15 -3.05 -6.65
CA GLY A 406 12.66 -4.32 -7.06
C GLY A 406 11.32 -4.11 -7.73
N VAL A 407 11.06 -4.82 -8.81
CA VAL A 407 9.71 -4.89 -9.38
C VAL A 407 8.79 -4.98 -8.18
N ASP A 408 7.90 -3.99 -8.02
CA ASP A 408 6.95 -3.98 -6.91
C ASP A 408 6.03 -5.18 -7.11
N LEU A 409 6.43 -6.31 -6.57
CA LEU A 409 5.68 -7.56 -6.64
C LEU A 409 4.43 -7.49 -5.75
N ARG A 410 4.32 -6.42 -4.92
CA ARG A 410 3.14 -6.17 -4.12
C ARG A 410 1.99 -5.71 -5.02
N GLY A 411 1.11 -6.61 -5.30
CA GLY A 411 -0.13 -6.37 -6.06
C GLY A 411 -0.19 -6.97 -7.45
N TYR A 412 0.90 -7.56 -7.96
CA TYR A 412 0.91 -8.13 -9.31
C TYR A 412 1.28 -9.62 -9.40
N LEU A 413 1.80 -10.24 -8.35
CA LEU A 413 2.37 -11.58 -8.46
C LEU A 413 2.07 -12.44 -7.23
N GLU A 414 0.91 -13.06 -7.19
CA GLU A 414 0.79 -14.31 -6.45
C GLU A 414 1.35 -15.43 -7.34
N PRO A 415 2.50 -16.03 -7.01
CA PRO A 415 3.02 -17.13 -7.76
C PRO A 415 2.07 -18.34 -7.64
N SER A 416 1.80 -19.00 -8.75
CA SER A 416 1.03 -20.25 -8.79
C SER A 416 1.97 -21.44 -8.84
N VAL A 417 1.55 -22.57 -8.26
CA VAL A 417 2.26 -23.84 -8.37
C VAL A 417 1.52 -24.74 -9.37
N ASN A 418 2.22 -25.28 -10.34
CA ASN A 418 1.70 -26.23 -11.27
C ASN A 418 2.70 -27.37 -11.49
N ASN A 419 2.32 -28.62 -11.17
CA ASN A 419 3.14 -29.80 -11.35
C ASN A 419 4.57 -29.72 -10.76
N GLY A 420 4.70 -29.23 -9.54
CA GLY A 420 6.00 -29.06 -8.89
C GLY A 420 6.85 -27.92 -9.43
N GLN A 421 6.29 -27.08 -10.29
CA GLN A 421 6.93 -25.87 -10.80
C GLN A 421 6.20 -24.63 -10.31
N ILE A 422 6.97 -23.61 -9.95
CA ILE A 422 6.41 -22.30 -9.68
C ILE A 422 6.28 -21.51 -10.98
N VAL A 423 5.15 -20.86 -11.16
CA VAL A 423 4.86 -20.00 -12.31
C VAL A 423 4.53 -18.61 -11.81
N TRP A 424 5.17 -17.60 -12.36
CA TRP A 424 4.92 -16.21 -12.04
C TRP A 424 5.00 -15.31 -13.26
N THR A 425 4.39 -14.16 -13.20
CA THR A 425 4.50 -13.12 -14.23
C THR A 425 5.39 -11.99 -13.76
N CYS A 426 6.23 -11.47 -14.60
CA CYS A 426 6.92 -10.20 -14.44
C CYS A 426 6.50 -9.27 -15.58
N ASN A 427 6.67 -7.97 -15.42
CA ASN A 427 6.09 -6.90 -16.28
C ASN A 427 6.08 -7.16 -17.80
N THR A 428 6.90 -8.04 -18.32
CA THR A 428 7.03 -8.33 -19.76
C THR A 428 7.12 -9.81 -20.12
N ALA A 429 7.06 -10.73 -19.12
CA ALA A 429 7.25 -12.14 -19.39
C ALA A 429 6.56 -13.05 -18.36
N ILE A 430 6.21 -14.25 -18.79
CA ILE A 430 5.81 -15.37 -17.92
C ILE A 430 7.06 -16.16 -17.61
N ARG A 431 7.23 -16.58 -16.36
CA ARG A 431 8.37 -17.35 -15.88
C ARG A 431 7.90 -18.63 -15.22
N SER A 432 8.66 -19.69 -15.37
CA SER A 432 8.48 -20.92 -14.59
C SER A 432 9.82 -21.47 -14.16
N GLY A 433 9.86 -22.16 -13.03
CA GLY A 433 11.04 -22.83 -12.56
C GLY A 433 10.74 -23.89 -11.54
N GLY A 434 11.50 -24.98 -11.53
CA GLY A 434 11.47 -26.06 -10.53
C GLY A 434 12.80 -26.25 -9.82
N GLN A 435 13.86 -25.58 -10.26
CA GLN A 435 15.19 -25.56 -9.63
C GLN A 435 15.82 -24.19 -9.81
N VAL A 436 16.62 -23.79 -8.82
CA VAL A 436 17.28 -22.47 -8.77
C VAL A 436 18.19 -22.19 -9.98
N SER A 437 18.72 -23.24 -10.63
CA SER A 437 19.61 -23.15 -11.78
C SER A 437 18.91 -23.22 -13.16
N SER A 438 17.61 -23.43 -13.23
CA SER A 438 16.88 -23.61 -14.49
C SER A 438 15.61 -22.72 -14.56
N THR A 439 15.81 -21.42 -14.46
CA THR A 439 14.75 -20.50 -14.92
C THR A 439 14.79 -20.46 -16.44
N ALA A 440 13.97 -21.29 -17.07
CA ALA A 440 13.67 -21.09 -18.47
C ALA A 440 12.86 -19.80 -18.56
N ALA A 441 13.45 -18.74 -19.08
CA ALA A 441 12.66 -17.68 -19.65
C ALA A 441 11.75 -18.34 -20.67
N LEU A 442 10.43 -18.24 -20.51
CA LEU A 442 9.51 -18.49 -21.60
C LEU A 442 9.78 -17.37 -22.62
N ALA A 443 10.93 -17.53 -23.30
CA ALA A 443 11.27 -16.69 -24.40
C ALA A 443 10.29 -17.06 -25.49
N ASN A 444 9.47 -16.16 -25.81
CA ASN A 444 8.87 -15.83 -27.07
C ASN A 444 7.39 -15.53 -27.01
N THR A 445 7.15 -14.29 -27.31
CA THR A 445 6.28 -13.82 -28.36
C THR A 445 4.79 -13.93 -28.10
N VAL A 446 4.37 -13.58 -26.91
CA VAL A 446 3.28 -12.63 -26.88
C VAL A 446 3.96 -11.28 -26.73
N PRO A 447 3.94 -10.36 -27.70
CA PRO A 447 4.35 -8.97 -27.49
C PRO A 447 3.28 -8.33 -26.61
N ALA A 448 3.32 -8.68 -25.34
CA ALA A 448 2.44 -8.16 -24.33
C ALA A 448 3.06 -6.87 -23.82
N SER A 449 2.66 -5.77 -24.40
CA SER A 449 2.76 -4.49 -23.75
C SER A 449 1.82 -4.50 -22.54
N HIS A 450 2.25 -4.98 -21.39
CA HIS A 450 1.57 -4.96 -20.10
C HIS A 450 0.60 -6.12 -19.81
N PHE A 451 1.02 -7.03 -18.91
CA PHE A 451 0.13 -7.92 -18.18
C PHE A 451 -0.48 -7.17 -16.99
N TRP A 452 -1.80 -7.18 -16.89
CA TRP A 452 -2.55 -6.58 -15.80
C TRP A 452 -3.33 -7.66 -15.06
N THR A 453 -2.74 -8.32 -14.09
CA THR A 453 -3.51 -9.16 -13.16
C THR A 453 -3.18 -8.76 -11.74
N ARG A 454 -4.15 -8.25 -11.03
CA ARG A 454 -4.04 -8.01 -9.57
C ARG A 454 -4.31 -9.27 -8.73
N ARG A 455 -4.48 -10.46 -9.36
CA ARG A 455 -4.87 -11.69 -8.66
C ARG A 455 -4.30 -12.93 -9.34
N PRO A 456 -4.26 -14.09 -8.61
CA PRO A 456 -3.49 -15.26 -9.03
C PRO A 456 -3.91 -15.84 -10.37
N MET A 457 -2.91 -16.41 -11.06
CA MET A 457 -3.11 -17.26 -12.21
C MET A 457 -3.74 -18.57 -11.77
N SER A 458 -4.59 -19.14 -12.60
CA SER A 458 -5.20 -20.41 -12.33
C SER A 458 -4.56 -21.53 -13.14
N ALA A 459 -4.29 -22.66 -12.49
CA ALA A 459 -3.89 -23.88 -13.16
C ALA A 459 -5.13 -24.65 -13.61
N THR A 460 -5.13 -25.16 -14.84
CA THR A 460 -6.13 -26.11 -15.33
C THR A 460 -5.61 -27.54 -15.20
N ALA A 461 -6.51 -28.52 -15.27
CA ALA A 461 -6.20 -29.93 -15.08
C ALA A 461 -5.18 -30.50 -16.05
N ASP A 462 -5.02 -29.93 -17.22
CA ASP A 462 -4.21 -30.41 -18.32
C ASP A 462 -2.77 -29.89 -18.31
N ASP A 463 -2.11 -29.80 -17.15
CA ASP A 463 -0.75 -29.25 -17.05
C ASP A 463 -0.59 -27.83 -17.63
N ALA A 464 -1.68 -27.09 -17.72
CA ALA A 464 -1.72 -25.77 -18.31
C ALA A 464 -2.12 -24.69 -17.31
N VAL A 465 -1.57 -23.49 -17.49
CA VAL A 465 -1.91 -22.29 -16.75
C VAL A 465 -2.56 -21.28 -17.69
N LEU A 466 -3.72 -20.76 -17.30
CA LEU A 466 -4.38 -19.69 -18.03
C LEU A 466 -3.98 -18.34 -17.49
N ILE A 467 -3.62 -17.45 -18.39
CA ILE A 467 -3.05 -16.15 -18.07
C ILE A 467 -3.75 -15.09 -18.93
N PRO A 468 -4.27 -14.00 -18.36
CA PRO A 468 -4.74 -12.89 -19.16
C PRO A 468 -3.55 -12.13 -19.76
N GLY A 469 -3.54 -11.98 -21.08
CA GLY A 469 -2.54 -11.26 -21.85
C GLY A 469 -3.15 -10.05 -22.55
N ARG A 470 -2.52 -8.87 -22.48
CA ARG A 470 -2.98 -7.68 -23.18
C ARG A 470 -2.38 -7.63 -24.59
N THR A 471 -3.22 -7.43 -25.58
CA THR A 471 -2.85 -7.20 -26.98
C THR A 471 -3.04 -5.73 -27.37
N ALA A 472 -2.64 -5.36 -28.57
CA ALA A 472 -2.86 -4.01 -29.09
C ALA A 472 -4.36 -3.65 -29.21
N THR A 473 -5.24 -4.65 -29.28
CA THR A 473 -6.68 -4.48 -29.50
C THR A 473 -7.56 -4.84 -28.30
N GLY A 474 -6.97 -5.37 -27.22
CA GLY A 474 -7.74 -5.79 -26.03
C GLY A 474 -6.96 -6.75 -25.15
N VAL A 475 -7.68 -7.60 -24.42
CA VAL A 475 -7.11 -8.65 -23.55
C VAL A 475 -7.52 -10.00 -24.09
N ASP A 476 -6.57 -10.93 -24.21
CA ASP A 476 -6.79 -12.32 -24.57
C ASP A 476 -6.52 -13.24 -23.40
N LEU A 477 -7.13 -14.43 -23.40
CA LEU A 477 -6.72 -15.52 -22.53
C LEU A 477 -5.66 -16.37 -23.23
N VAL A 478 -4.51 -16.49 -22.59
CA VAL A 478 -3.40 -17.30 -23.10
C VAL A 478 -3.27 -18.54 -22.23
N ARG A 479 -3.19 -19.69 -22.86
CA ARG A 479 -2.90 -20.98 -22.24
C ARG A 479 -1.40 -21.25 -22.36
N TRP A 480 -0.74 -21.41 -21.23
CA TRP A 480 0.62 -21.90 -21.15
C TRP A 480 0.60 -23.38 -20.77
N ASP A 481 1.17 -24.23 -21.61
CA ASP A 481 1.35 -25.65 -21.33
C ASP A 481 2.67 -25.87 -20.59
N SER A 482 2.60 -26.31 -19.33
CA SER A 482 3.77 -26.46 -18.47
C SER A 482 4.71 -27.59 -18.91
N VAL A 483 4.25 -28.48 -19.78
CA VAL A 483 5.02 -29.63 -20.29
C VAL A 483 5.82 -29.24 -21.52
N SER A 484 5.16 -28.67 -22.51
CA SER A 484 5.78 -28.28 -23.79
C SER A 484 6.41 -26.89 -23.74
N GLY A 485 6.06 -26.07 -22.74
CA GLY A 485 6.44 -24.66 -22.68
C GLY A 485 5.75 -23.80 -23.76
N VAL A 486 4.77 -24.32 -24.46
CA VAL A 486 4.10 -23.64 -25.58
C VAL A 486 3.00 -22.74 -25.03
N LEU A 487 2.98 -21.50 -25.55
CA LEU A 487 1.89 -20.55 -25.36
C LEU A 487 0.91 -20.68 -26.54
N SER A 488 -0.37 -20.80 -26.24
CA SER A 488 -1.46 -20.76 -27.21
C SER A 488 -2.56 -19.81 -26.76
N GLN A 489 -3.19 -19.12 -27.70
CA GLN A 489 -4.34 -18.28 -27.41
C GLN A 489 -5.58 -19.15 -27.29
N VAL A 490 -6.45 -18.87 -26.31
CA VAL A 490 -7.79 -19.46 -26.22
C VAL A 490 -8.74 -18.57 -27.03
N ASN A 491 -9.30 -19.09 -28.12
CA ASN A 491 -10.23 -18.34 -28.94
C ASN A 491 -11.61 -18.27 -28.29
N LEU A 492 -12.11 -17.05 -28.08
CA LEU A 492 -13.38 -16.81 -27.43
C LEU A 492 -14.54 -16.99 -28.45
N PRO A 493 -15.65 -17.66 -28.07
CA PRO A 493 -16.81 -17.79 -28.93
C PRO A 493 -17.37 -16.43 -29.37
N GLY A 494 -17.80 -16.33 -30.65
CA GLY A 494 -18.45 -15.11 -31.15
C GLY A 494 -17.53 -13.92 -31.39
N ASN A 495 -16.21 -14.12 -31.50
CA ASN A 495 -15.21 -13.07 -31.66
C ASN A 495 -15.30 -11.96 -30.57
N VAL A 496 -15.60 -12.37 -29.36
CA VAL A 496 -15.62 -11.46 -28.19
C VAL A 496 -14.21 -10.96 -27.95
N THR A 497 -14.05 -9.63 -27.90
CA THR A 497 -12.81 -8.96 -27.48
C THR A 497 -12.99 -8.46 -26.07
N LEU A 498 -12.03 -8.78 -25.20
CA LEU A 498 -12.03 -8.30 -23.81
C LEU A 498 -11.27 -6.99 -23.71
N SER A 499 -11.84 -6.01 -23.04
CA SER A 499 -11.11 -4.77 -22.74
C SER A 499 -10.15 -4.96 -21.56
N TYR A 500 -10.52 -5.87 -20.64
CA TYR A 500 -9.70 -6.24 -19.48
C TYR A 500 -10.16 -7.57 -18.86
N VAL A 501 -9.27 -8.22 -18.12
CA VAL A 501 -9.56 -9.33 -17.19
C VAL A 501 -8.93 -8.97 -15.84
N ASN A 502 -9.72 -8.98 -14.78
CA ASN A 502 -9.25 -8.59 -13.46
C ASN A 502 -9.04 -9.77 -12.50
N MET A 503 -9.55 -10.94 -12.83
CA MET A 503 -9.42 -12.15 -12.02
C MET A 503 -9.45 -13.39 -12.88
N VAL A 504 -8.58 -14.35 -12.60
CA VAL A 504 -8.67 -15.72 -13.10
C VAL A 504 -8.59 -16.66 -11.92
N MET A 505 -9.50 -17.62 -11.84
CA MET A 505 -9.51 -18.65 -10.80
C MET A 505 -9.76 -20.02 -11.39
N GLY A 506 -9.23 -21.08 -10.77
CA GLY A 506 -9.44 -22.46 -11.17
C GLY A 506 -10.20 -23.26 -10.14
N GLN A 507 -10.99 -24.17 -10.62
CA GLN A 507 -11.67 -25.16 -9.79
C GLN A 507 -11.71 -26.50 -10.54
N GLY A 508 -10.88 -27.44 -10.14
CA GLY A 508 -10.69 -28.68 -10.90
C GLY A 508 -10.14 -28.39 -12.29
N ASP A 509 -10.84 -28.87 -13.33
CA ASP A 509 -10.43 -28.77 -14.72
C ASP A 509 -10.97 -27.51 -15.41
N ILE A 510 -11.62 -26.62 -14.68
CA ILE A 510 -12.29 -25.45 -15.24
C ILE A 510 -11.66 -24.21 -14.65
N ALA A 511 -11.36 -23.25 -15.52
CA ALA A 511 -10.97 -21.90 -15.12
C ALA A 511 -12.10 -20.90 -15.39
N TYR A 512 -12.16 -19.90 -14.54
CA TYR A 512 -13.11 -18.82 -14.59
C TYR A 512 -12.33 -17.50 -14.72
N ALA A 513 -12.59 -16.75 -15.78
CA ALA A 513 -12.01 -15.43 -15.96
C ALA A 513 -13.11 -14.36 -15.90
N PHE A 514 -12.85 -13.29 -15.15
CA PHE A 514 -13.78 -12.22 -14.89
C PHE A 514 -13.21 -10.91 -15.42
N GLY A 515 -14.00 -10.22 -16.21
CA GLY A 515 -13.68 -8.94 -16.81
C GLY A 515 -14.96 -8.22 -17.25
N ASP A 516 -14.93 -7.61 -18.41
CA ASP A 516 -16.13 -7.08 -19.10
C ASP A 516 -17.01 -8.21 -19.67
N SER A 517 -16.55 -9.45 -19.58
CA SER A 517 -17.30 -10.69 -19.78
C SER A 517 -16.85 -11.74 -18.78
N ILE A 518 -17.71 -12.69 -18.47
CA ILE A 518 -17.38 -13.85 -17.64
C ILE A 518 -17.10 -15.03 -18.56
N ILE A 519 -15.92 -15.60 -18.44
CA ILE A 519 -15.46 -16.71 -19.24
C ILE A 519 -15.32 -17.94 -18.36
N ILE A 520 -15.90 -19.04 -18.79
CA ILE A 520 -15.75 -20.36 -18.20
C ILE A 520 -15.08 -21.25 -19.23
N THR A 521 -13.91 -21.80 -18.95
CA THR A 521 -13.11 -22.53 -19.93
C THR A 521 -12.34 -23.69 -19.32
N ASN A 522 -12.18 -24.76 -20.08
CA ASN A 522 -11.24 -25.84 -19.79
C ASN A 522 -9.88 -25.64 -20.51
N GLY A 523 -9.63 -24.44 -21.04
CA GLY A 523 -8.41 -24.12 -21.79
C GLY A 523 -8.44 -24.48 -23.26
N THR A 524 -9.56 -24.96 -23.78
CA THR A 524 -9.77 -25.27 -25.24
C THR A 524 -10.86 -24.35 -25.80
N ASP A 525 -10.78 -24.08 -27.12
CA ASP A 525 -11.78 -23.26 -27.79
C ASP A 525 -13.19 -23.86 -27.69
N GLY A 526 -13.33 -25.18 -27.89
CA GLY A 526 -14.62 -25.86 -27.81
C GLY A 526 -15.20 -26.03 -26.42
N GLY A 527 -14.35 -25.88 -25.38
CA GLY A 527 -14.74 -25.96 -23.99
C GLY A 527 -14.87 -24.58 -23.32
N THR A 528 -14.97 -23.51 -24.11
CA THR A 528 -15.05 -22.15 -23.62
C THR A 528 -16.45 -21.56 -23.78
N LEU A 529 -17.03 -21.05 -22.70
CA LEU A 529 -18.31 -20.36 -22.64
C LEU A 529 -18.07 -18.89 -22.23
N VAL A 530 -18.84 -17.97 -22.81
CA VAL A 530 -18.75 -16.53 -22.52
C VAL A 530 -20.11 -16.00 -22.15
N TYR A 531 -20.19 -15.28 -21.02
CA TYR A 531 -21.41 -14.68 -20.52
C TYR A 531 -21.24 -13.16 -20.37
N ALA A 532 -22.27 -12.40 -20.74
CA ALA A 532 -22.32 -10.97 -20.42
C ALA A 532 -22.47 -10.76 -18.91
N PRO A 533 -21.90 -9.68 -18.32
CA PRO A 533 -22.16 -9.32 -16.94
C PRO A 533 -23.65 -8.93 -16.74
N PRO A 534 -24.13 -8.89 -15.47
CA PRO A 534 -25.55 -8.58 -15.20
C PRO A 534 -25.99 -7.20 -15.66
N PHE A 535 -25.04 -6.26 -15.86
CA PHE A 535 -25.30 -4.89 -16.33
C PHE A 535 -24.25 -4.45 -17.36
N PRO A 536 -24.66 -3.68 -18.39
CA PRO A 536 -23.73 -3.23 -19.44
C PRO A 536 -22.70 -2.17 -18.97
N TRP A 537 -22.89 -1.57 -17.77
CA TRP A 537 -21.99 -0.57 -17.20
C TRP A 537 -21.10 -1.12 -16.05
N VAL A 538 -21.24 -2.39 -15.69
CA VAL A 538 -20.40 -3.01 -14.66
C VAL A 538 -19.10 -3.47 -15.29
N THR A 539 -18.01 -2.92 -14.78
CA THR A 539 -16.69 -3.12 -15.37
C THR A 539 -15.80 -4.10 -14.62
N GLN A 540 -16.17 -4.55 -13.39
CA GLN A 540 -15.30 -5.43 -12.59
C GLN A 540 -16.08 -6.32 -11.62
N ALA A 541 -15.80 -7.62 -11.63
CA ALA A 541 -16.10 -8.48 -10.50
C ALA A 541 -15.06 -8.28 -9.39
N GLU A 542 -15.51 -8.04 -8.18
CA GLU A 542 -14.63 -7.85 -7.01
C GLU A 542 -14.17 -9.17 -6.42
N SER A 543 -15.04 -10.16 -6.41
CA SER A 543 -14.76 -11.54 -5.98
C SER A 543 -15.71 -12.53 -6.66
N ALA A 544 -15.31 -13.80 -6.75
CA ALA A 544 -16.14 -14.83 -7.35
C ALA A 544 -15.87 -16.21 -6.71
N VAL A 545 -16.88 -17.09 -6.79
CA VAL A 545 -16.83 -18.49 -6.34
C VAL A 545 -17.71 -19.35 -7.24
N ALA A 546 -17.22 -20.50 -7.69
CA ALA A 546 -18.00 -21.45 -8.47
C ALA A 546 -18.63 -22.53 -7.55
N LEU A 547 -19.93 -22.82 -7.77
CA LEU A 547 -20.72 -23.81 -7.05
C LEU A 547 -21.32 -24.86 -8.01
N GLY A 548 -20.47 -25.51 -8.83
CA GLY A 548 -20.91 -26.52 -9.80
C GLY A 548 -21.64 -25.90 -11.00
N ASP A 549 -22.98 -25.93 -11.00
CA ASP A 549 -23.82 -25.36 -12.04
C ASP A 549 -24.03 -23.85 -11.95
N ARG A 550 -23.49 -23.22 -10.91
CA ARG A 550 -23.61 -21.76 -10.65
C ARG A 550 -22.26 -21.09 -10.43
N VAL A 551 -22.19 -19.84 -10.84
CA VAL A 551 -21.07 -18.95 -10.51
C VAL A 551 -21.61 -17.76 -9.73
N LEU A 552 -21.09 -17.57 -8.53
CA LEU A 552 -21.36 -16.41 -7.71
C LEU A 552 -20.29 -15.35 -7.96
N ALA A 553 -20.68 -14.11 -8.16
CA ALA A 553 -19.78 -12.98 -8.33
C ALA A 553 -20.34 -11.71 -7.67
N THR A 554 -19.44 -10.89 -7.15
CA THR A 554 -19.82 -9.59 -6.58
C THR A 554 -19.48 -8.47 -7.56
N PHE A 555 -20.45 -7.61 -7.82
CA PHE A 555 -20.37 -6.41 -8.65
C PHE A 555 -20.95 -5.22 -7.88
N GLY A 556 -20.37 -4.91 -6.69
CA GLY A 556 -21.01 -4.06 -5.70
C GLY A 556 -22.04 -4.84 -4.87
N GLU A 557 -22.89 -5.64 -5.53
CA GLU A 557 -23.81 -6.61 -4.93
C GLU A 557 -23.47 -8.03 -5.40
N LEU A 558 -23.98 -9.02 -4.67
CA LEU A 558 -23.81 -10.44 -4.96
C LEU A 558 -24.84 -10.92 -5.99
N TYR A 559 -24.36 -11.54 -7.05
CA TYR A 559 -25.16 -12.17 -8.11
C TYR A 559 -24.81 -13.66 -8.26
N SER A 560 -25.82 -14.44 -8.67
CA SER A 560 -25.72 -15.84 -9.02
C SER A 560 -25.98 -16.01 -10.52
N LEU A 561 -24.99 -16.53 -11.27
CA LEU A 561 -25.11 -16.96 -12.67
C LEU A 561 -25.47 -18.43 -12.72
N GLU A 562 -26.58 -18.79 -13.33
CA GLU A 562 -26.85 -20.16 -13.71
C GLU A 562 -26.16 -20.50 -15.05
N VAL A 563 -25.19 -21.40 -15.00
CA VAL A 563 -24.31 -21.68 -16.18
C VAL A 563 -25.09 -22.26 -17.36
N ALA A 564 -26.10 -23.08 -17.10
CA ALA A 564 -26.90 -23.70 -18.16
C ALA A 564 -27.77 -22.71 -18.95
N THR A 565 -28.28 -21.66 -18.33
CA THR A 565 -29.23 -20.72 -18.94
C THR A 565 -28.62 -19.36 -19.24
N GLY A 566 -27.49 -19.03 -18.61
CA GLY A 566 -26.85 -17.70 -18.69
C GLY A 566 -27.59 -16.61 -17.90
N VAL A 567 -28.54 -16.98 -17.02
CA VAL A 567 -29.37 -16.03 -16.29
C VAL A 567 -28.70 -15.62 -14.99
N TRP A 568 -28.65 -14.30 -14.75
CA TRP A 568 -28.18 -13.69 -13.51
C TRP A 568 -29.33 -13.40 -12.56
N THR A 569 -29.16 -13.76 -11.29
CA THR A 569 -30.13 -13.49 -10.21
C THR A 569 -29.42 -12.69 -9.12
N PRO A 570 -29.90 -11.48 -8.73
CA PRO A 570 -29.40 -10.74 -7.59
C PRO A 570 -29.79 -11.44 -6.28
N LEU A 571 -28.87 -11.47 -5.31
CA LEU A 571 -29.09 -12.08 -4.00
C LEU A 571 -29.25 -11.06 -2.86
N GLY A 572 -29.11 -9.75 -3.15
CA GLY A 572 -29.42 -8.65 -2.23
C GLY A 572 -28.38 -8.42 -1.12
N PHE A 573 -27.16 -8.90 -1.29
CA PHE A 573 -26.05 -8.72 -0.34
C PHE A 573 -24.87 -8.04 -1.02
N SER A 574 -24.12 -7.24 -0.26
CA SER A 574 -22.90 -6.56 -0.76
C SER A 574 -21.70 -6.95 0.11
N GLY A 575 -20.59 -7.34 -0.51
CA GLY A 575 -19.43 -7.78 0.25
C GLY A 575 -18.41 -8.56 -0.58
N GLN A 576 -17.50 -9.23 0.10
CA GLN A 576 -16.43 -10.05 -0.48
C GLN A 576 -16.72 -11.53 -0.29
N LEU A 577 -16.67 -12.32 -1.35
CA LEU A 577 -16.73 -13.78 -1.28
C LEU A 577 -15.42 -14.30 -0.67
N LEU A 578 -15.54 -15.14 0.37
CA LEU A 578 -14.41 -15.72 1.10
C LEU A 578 -13.96 -17.05 0.49
N GLY A 579 -14.90 -17.81 -0.06
CA GLY A 579 -14.65 -19.13 -0.62
C GLY A 579 -15.85 -20.07 -0.50
N ARG A 580 -15.60 -21.36 -0.71
CA ARG A 580 -16.62 -22.40 -0.73
C ARG A 580 -16.54 -23.30 0.50
N VAL A 581 -17.68 -23.62 1.08
CA VAL A 581 -17.88 -24.60 2.16
C VAL A 581 -18.92 -25.62 1.71
N GLY A 582 -18.51 -26.82 1.37
CA GLY A 582 -19.41 -27.81 0.81
C GLY A 582 -20.10 -27.35 -0.48
N ALA A 583 -21.43 -27.25 -0.48
CA ALA A 583 -22.23 -26.77 -1.60
C ALA A 583 -22.54 -25.25 -1.51
N ARG A 584 -22.04 -24.56 -0.51
CA ARG A 584 -22.33 -23.13 -0.27
C ARG A 584 -21.07 -22.27 -0.43
N ALA A 585 -21.24 -21.03 -0.81
CA ALA A 585 -20.23 -19.99 -0.73
C ALA A 585 -20.46 -19.10 0.50
N LEU A 586 -19.36 -18.64 1.08
CA LEU A 586 -19.38 -17.67 2.17
C LEU A 586 -19.06 -16.28 1.64
N LEU A 587 -19.87 -15.30 2.02
CA LEU A 587 -19.72 -13.88 1.73
C LEU A 587 -19.48 -13.12 3.04
N ARG A 588 -18.44 -12.31 3.12
CA ARG A 588 -18.30 -11.28 4.15
C ARG A 588 -19.02 -10.02 3.68
N GLU A 589 -20.13 -9.70 4.30
CA GLU A 589 -20.90 -8.49 4.04
C GLU A 589 -20.15 -7.23 4.55
N PHE A 590 -20.34 -6.07 3.91
CA PHE A 590 -19.75 -4.81 4.37
C PHE A 590 -20.25 -4.36 5.75
N GLY A 591 -21.41 -4.88 6.21
CA GLY A 591 -21.93 -4.73 7.58
C GLY A 591 -21.26 -5.62 8.65
N LEU A 592 -20.15 -6.32 8.34
CA LEU A 592 -19.35 -7.16 9.23
C LEU A 592 -19.95 -8.52 9.60
N GLN A 593 -20.96 -8.98 8.89
CA GLN A 593 -21.51 -10.33 9.06
C GLN A 593 -21.06 -11.26 7.94
N VAL A 594 -21.07 -12.56 8.21
CA VAL A 594 -20.81 -13.57 7.19
C VAL A 594 -22.12 -14.28 6.83
N VAL A 595 -22.39 -14.32 5.54
CA VAL A 595 -23.56 -14.95 4.92
C VAL A 595 -23.12 -16.19 4.17
N ALA A 596 -23.83 -17.28 4.28
CA ALA A 596 -23.70 -18.45 3.43
C ALA A 596 -24.80 -18.50 2.37
N THR A 597 -24.47 -18.92 1.16
CA THR A 597 -25.45 -19.05 0.07
C THR A 597 -25.11 -20.24 -0.84
N ASP A 598 -26.15 -20.91 -1.33
CA ASP A 598 -26.07 -21.92 -2.40
C ASP A 598 -26.31 -21.33 -3.80
N GLY A 599 -26.42 -19.99 -3.89
CA GLY A 599 -26.75 -19.28 -5.13
C GLY A 599 -28.24 -19.08 -5.36
N VAL A 600 -29.10 -19.56 -4.46
CA VAL A 600 -30.58 -19.41 -4.50
C VAL A 600 -31.08 -18.90 -3.15
N THR A 601 -30.60 -19.51 -2.07
CA THR A 601 -30.96 -19.17 -0.70
C THR A 601 -29.78 -18.60 0.04
N THR A 602 -30.05 -17.77 1.06
CA THR A 602 -29.04 -17.12 1.87
C THR A 602 -29.33 -17.30 3.36
N GLU A 603 -28.27 -17.44 4.17
CA GLU A 603 -28.37 -17.65 5.61
C GLU A 603 -27.26 -16.87 6.34
N LEU A 604 -27.61 -16.14 7.41
CA LEU A 604 -26.65 -15.48 8.28
C LEU A 604 -25.99 -16.48 9.24
N LEU A 605 -24.67 -16.53 9.27
CA LEU A 605 -23.93 -17.51 10.08
C LEU A 605 -23.64 -17.05 11.52
N GLY A 606 -23.97 -15.80 11.88
CA GLY A 606 -23.66 -15.27 13.21
C GLY A 606 -22.15 -15.03 13.45
N ILE A 607 -21.34 -15.03 12.40
CA ILE A 607 -19.90 -14.70 12.46
C ILE A 607 -19.74 -13.20 12.40
N THR A 608 -19.08 -12.61 13.39
CA THR A 608 -18.68 -11.19 13.37
C THR A 608 -17.30 -11.08 12.71
N ALA A 609 -17.23 -10.47 11.55
CA ALA A 609 -15.99 -10.26 10.83
C ALA A 609 -15.13 -9.19 11.52
N ASN A 610 -13.79 -9.31 11.42
CA ASN A 610 -12.88 -8.27 11.91
C ASN A 610 -12.72 -7.17 10.86
N LEU A 611 -12.76 -5.89 11.29
CA LEU A 611 -12.55 -4.72 10.43
C LEU A 611 -11.11 -4.57 9.96
N SER A 612 -10.14 -5.05 10.76
CA SER A 612 -8.72 -4.73 10.59
C SER A 612 -7.91 -5.76 9.81
N GLY A 613 -8.54 -6.86 9.32
CA GLY A 613 -7.81 -7.90 8.58
C GLY A 613 -8.67 -8.60 7.52
N PRO A 614 -8.05 -9.25 6.54
CA PRO A 614 -8.79 -10.06 5.57
C PRO A 614 -9.38 -11.26 6.30
N SER A 615 -10.71 -11.38 6.34
CA SER A 615 -11.36 -12.63 6.74
C SER A 615 -10.90 -13.72 5.78
N ARG A 616 -10.33 -14.81 6.33
CA ARG A 616 -9.84 -15.94 5.55
C ARG A 616 -10.65 -17.18 5.87
N LEU A 617 -11.01 -17.91 4.81
CA LEU A 617 -11.59 -19.24 4.91
C LEU A 617 -10.50 -20.26 4.62
N PHE A 618 -10.37 -21.28 5.47
CA PHE A 618 -9.44 -22.38 5.27
C PHE A 618 -9.99 -23.67 5.88
N GLU A 619 -9.42 -24.80 5.50
CA GLU A 619 -9.78 -26.12 6.02
C GLU A 619 -8.72 -26.58 7.02
N TRP A 620 -9.16 -27.12 8.17
CA TRP A 620 -8.31 -27.78 9.16
C TRP A 620 -9.04 -28.96 9.80
N GLN A 621 -8.40 -30.14 9.82
CA GLN A 621 -8.94 -31.40 10.34
C GLN A 621 -10.35 -31.74 9.81
N GLY A 622 -10.56 -31.54 8.52
CA GLY A 622 -11.84 -31.84 7.84
C GLY A 622 -13.00 -30.89 8.21
N SER A 623 -12.72 -29.79 8.89
CA SER A 623 -13.67 -28.72 9.19
C SER A 623 -13.23 -27.44 8.52
N TYR A 624 -14.20 -26.59 8.11
CA TYR A 624 -13.94 -25.27 7.57
C TYR A 624 -13.88 -24.23 8.69
N TRP A 625 -12.92 -23.31 8.58
CA TRP A 625 -12.66 -22.29 9.57
C TRP A 625 -12.64 -20.91 8.94
N VAL A 626 -13.27 -19.95 9.61
CA VAL A 626 -13.28 -18.54 9.22
C VAL A 626 -12.58 -17.73 10.29
N MET A 627 -11.58 -16.95 9.90
CA MET A 627 -10.96 -15.97 10.77
C MET A 627 -11.81 -14.70 10.77
N GLY A 628 -12.41 -14.38 11.89
CA GLY A 628 -13.09 -13.14 12.20
C GLY A 628 -12.37 -12.40 13.32
N ALA A 629 -13.08 -11.84 14.28
CA ALA A 629 -12.51 -11.32 15.53
C ALA A 629 -11.82 -12.44 16.33
N VAL A 630 -12.34 -13.67 16.21
CA VAL A 630 -11.78 -14.92 16.69
C VAL A 630 -11.96 -15.98 15.60
N LEU A 631 -11.52 -17.23 15.86
CA LEU A 631 -11.80 -18.34 14.94
C LEU A 631 -13.23 -18.85 15.09
N TYR A 632 -13.85 -19.16 13.96
CA TYR A 632 -15.16 -19.82 13.88
C TYR A 632 -15.02 -21.09 13.05
N ALA A 633 -15.48 -22.21 13.59
CA ALA A 633 -15.70 -23.42 12.80
C ALA A 633 -17.09 -23.38 12.17
N THR A 634 -17.22 -23.79 10.90
CA THR A 634 -18.50 -23.75 10.17
C THR A 634 -18.62 -24.89 9.17
N ASP A 635 -19.82 -25.40 8.99
CA ASP A 635 -20.21 -26.30 7.89
C ASP A 635 -20.98 -25.54 6.78
N GLY A 636 -21.04 -24.20 6.86
CA GLY A 636 -21.80 -23.34 5.97
C GLY A 636 -23.26 -23.15 6.39
N THR A 637 -23.66 -23.58 7.59
CA THR A 637 -24.97 -23.33 8.18
C THR A 637 -24.87 -22.57 9.50
N ALA A 638 -25.91 -21.82 9.89
CA ALA A 638 -25.93 -21.13 11.17
C ALA A 638 -25.88 -22.12 12.34
N ALA A 639 -26.56 -23.26 12.23
CA ALA A 639 -26.60 -24.30 13.27
C ALA A 639 -25.24 -25.01 13.44
N GLY A 640 -24.46 -25.16 12.34
CA GLY A 640 -23.13 -25.77 12.36
C GLY A 640 -22.01 -24.81 12.62
N THR A 641 -22.31 -23.51 12.76
CA THR A 641 -21.30 -22.47 13.02
C THR A 641 -21.11 -22.25 14.52
N ARG A 642 -19.87 -22.34 15.00
CA ARG A 642 -19.51 -22.17 16.40
C ARG A 642 -18.31 -21.25 16.59
N ASN A 643 -18.36 -20.43 17.61
CA ASN A 643 -17.30 -19.56 18.10
C ASN A 643 -16.31 -20.32 19.00
N THR A 644 -15.03 -19.99 18.95
CA THR A 644 -13.97 -20.61 19.77
C THR A 644 -13.67 -19.86 21.07
N ASN A 645 -14.39 -18.75 21.38
CA ASN A 645 -14.15 -17.94 22.59
C ASN A 645 -12.67 -17.54 22.74
N GLY A 646 -12.21 -16.61 21.88
CA GLY A 646 -10.81 -16.14 21.90
C GLY A 646 -10.39 -15.48 23.22
N PRO A 647 -9.08 -15.34 23.47
CA PRO A 647 -8.55 -14.70 24.67
C PRO A 647 -8.96 -13.22 24.73
N SER A 648 -9.28 -12.76 25.94
CA SER A 648 -9.67 -11.35 26.15
C SER A 648 -8.49 -10.41 25.87
N GLY A 649 -8.74 -9.32 25.18
CA GLY A 649 -7.74 -8.29 24.87
C GLY A 649 -6.77 -8.66 23.74
N VAL A 650 -7.00 -9.76 23.03
CA VAL A 650 -6.19 -10.17 21.87
C VAL A 650 -6.98 -10.02 20.58
N THR A 651 -6.36 -9.42 19.58
CA THR A 651 -6.90 -9.34 18.21
C THR A 651 -6.04 -10.13 17.23
N PHE A 652 -6.66 -10.84 16.31
CA PHE A 652 -5.95 -11.67 15.33
C PHE A 652 -5.98 -11.06 13.93
N SER A 653 -4.83 -11.07 13.20
CA SER A 653 -4.68 -10.45 11.88
C SER A 653 -4.32 -11.44 10.76
N SER A 654 -3.78 -12.61 11.08
CA SER A 654 -3.37 -13.62 10.11
C SER A 654 -3.55 -15.01 10.70
N ALA A 655 -3.82 -16.02 9.85
CA ALA A 655 -3.96 -17.40 10.26
C ALA A 655 -3.37 -18.36 9.22
N ALA A 656 -2.76 -19.45 9.70
CA ALA A 656 -2.22 -20.56 8.90
C ALA A 656 -2.54 -21.90 9.57
N PRO A 657 -3.23 -22.82 8.88
CA PRO A 657 -3.45 -24.15 9.39
C PRO A 657 -2.18 -25.00 9.31
N ALA A 658 -1.94 -25.82 10.34
CA ALA A 658 -0.92 -26.85 10.39
C ALA A 658 -1.52 -28.16 10.93
N GLU A 659 -0.76 -29.26 10.90
CA GLU A 659 -1.28 -30.56 11.33
C GLU A 659 -1.74 -30.56 12.80
N ASP A 660 -1.04 -29.83 13.66
CA ASP A 660 -1.19 -29.84 15.12
C ASP A 660 -1.96 -28.61 15.67
N GLY A 661 -2.44 -27.74 14.82
CA GLY A 661 -3.19 -26.54 15.22
C GLY A 661 -3.36 -25.51 14.13
N ILE A 662 -4.06 -24.43 14.48
CA ILE A 662 -4.15 -23.23 13.67
C ILE A 662 -3.24 -22.19 14.30
N TYR A 663 -2.26 -21.71 13.55
CA TYR A 663 -1.34 -20.66 14.00
C TYR A 663 -1.82 -19.29 13.55
N LEU A 664 -1.68 -18.30 14.43
CA LEU A 664 -2.25 -16.97 14.26
C LEU A 664 -1.22 -15.91 14.61
N VAL A 665 -1.32 -14.76 14.00
CA VAL A 665 -0.69 -13.54 14.49
C VAL A 665 -1.70 -12.85 15.40
N GLY A 666 -1.41 -12.83 16.69
CA GLY A 666 -2.23 -12.21 17.71
C GLY A 666 -1.53 -11.01 18.33
N GLN A 667 -2.26 -9.93 18.51
CA GLN A 667 -1.79 -8.70 19.12
C GLN A 667 -2.45 -8.46 20.47
N ASP A 668 -1.67 -8.20 21.49
CA ASP A 668 -2.12 -7.72 22.79
C ASP A 668 -1.36 -6.45 23.24
N ASP A 669 -1.85 -5.77 24.28
CA ASP A 669 -1.29 -4.50 24.76
C ASP A 669 0.03 -4.66 25.55
N VAL A 670 0.47 -5.89 25.81
CA VAL A 670 1.65 -6.20 26.65
C VAL A 670 2.82 -6.69 25.81
N HIS A 671 2.55 -7.48 24.75
CA HIS A 671 3.57 -8.16 23.98
C HIS A 671 3.58 -7.81 22.49
N GLY A 672 2.73 -6.86 22.05
CA GLY A 672 2.60 -6.53 20.64
C GLY A 672 2.05 -7.67 19.80
N ARG A 673 2.52 -7.79 18.55
CA ARG A 673 2.14 -8.88 17.63
C ARG A 673 3.09 -10.05 17.75
N GLU A 674 2.53 -11.21 18.13
CA GLU A 674 3.30 -12.42 18.28
C GLU A 674 2.61 -13.64 17.67
N LEU A 675 3.34 -14.76 17.55
CA LEU A 675 2.78 -16.02 17.07
C LEU A 675 1.97 -16.69 18.18
N TRP A 676 0.73 -17.03 17.86
CA TRP A 676 -0.19 -17.76 18.71
C TRP A 676 -0.58 -19.08 18.07
N LYS A 677 -1.01 -20.04 18.86
CA LYS A 677 -1.53 -21.34 18.42
C LYS A 677 -2.90 -21.58 19.03
N PHE A 678 -3.82 -22.08 18.21
CA PHE A 678 -5.08 -22.66 18.62
C PHE A 678 -5.01 -24.18 18.37
N ASP A 679 -5.12 -24.99 19.41
CA ASP A 679 -5.00 -26.46 19.35
C ASP A 679 -6.33 -27.18 19.09
N GLY A 680 -7.43 -26.45 18.83
CA GLY A 680 -8.80 -26.93 18.74
C GLY A 680 -9.62 -26.63 19.99
N THR A 681 -8.99 -26.27 21.10
CA THR A 681 -9.63 -25.99 22.40
C THR A 681 -9.14 -24.72 23.06
N THR A 682 -7.83 -24.46 23.03
CA THR A 682 -7.18 -23.37 23.75
C THR A 682 -6.29 -22.55 22.84
N TYR A 683 -6.15 -21.26 23.18
CA TYR A 683 -5.20 -20.36 22.54
C TYR A 683 -3.97 -20.22 23.43
N THR A 684 -2.79 -20.35 22.83
CA THR A 684 -1.51 -20.20 23.50
C THR A 684 -0.58 -19.31 22.69
N ARG A 685 0.03 -18.29 23.33
CA ARG A 685 1.09 -17.52 22.70
C ARG A 685 2.36 -18.36 22.62
N ILE A 686 2.98 -18.43 21.46
CA ILE A 686 4.16 -19.24 21.17
C ILE A 686 5.43 -18.40 21.29
N THR A 687 5.45 -17.20 20.72
CA THR A 687 6.66 -16.36 20.69
C THR A 687 6.52 -15.10 21.53
N ASP A 688 7.63 -14.47 21.82
CA ASP A 688 7.82 -13.13 22.34
C ASP A 688 9.18 -12.66 21.77
N LEU A 689 9.19 -12.46 20.43
CA LEU A 689 10.44 -12.20 19.71
C LEU A 689 10.96 -10.79 20.02
N VAL A 690 10.06 -9.84 20.18
CA VAL A 690 10.37 -8.49 20.62
C VAL A 690 9.77 -8.29 22.01
N VAL A 691 10.58 -8.43 23.02
CA VAL A 691 10.12 -8.34 24.42
C VAL A 691 9.42 -7.01 24.69
N GLY A 692 8.18 -7.06 25.19
CA GLY A 692 7.35 -5.88 25.48
C GLY A 692 6.33 -5.60 24.40
N VAL A 693 5.96 -4.34 24.22
CA VAL A 693 4.88 -3.91 23.29
C VAL A 693 5.27 -3.89 21.80
N GLY A 694 6.50 -4.31 21.48
CA GLY A 694 7.00 -4.35 20.10
C GLY A 694 6.39 -5.51 19.30
N ASP A 695 6.26 -5.32 17.97
CA ASP A 695 5.74 -6.34 17.07
C ASP A 695 6.86 -7.31 16.66
N GLY A 696 6.76 -8.59 17.07
CA GLY A 696 7.70 -9.64 16.69
C GLY A 696 7.28 -10.37 15.41
N VAL A 697 5.97 -10.58 15.17
CA VAL A 697 5.47 -11.33 14.01
C VAL A 697 4.40 -10.54 13.27
N LEU A 698 4.61 -10.29 11.98
CA LEU A 698 3.65 -9.56 11.12
C LEU A 698 2.69 -10.49 10.38
N SER A 699 3.21 -11.61 9.84
CA SER A 699 2.39 -12.55 9.07
C SER A 699 2.83 -14.00 9.30
N VAL A 700 1.90 -14.93 9.11
CA VAL A 700 2.13 -16.37 9.17
C VAL A 700 1.52 -17.06 7.96
N ALA A 701 2.23 -18.01 7.38
CA ALA A 701 1.75 -18.88 6.30
C ALA A 701 2.23 -20.32 6.50
N SER A 702 1.46 -21.29 5.97
CA SER A 702 1.85 -22.69 5.99
C SER A 702 2.99 -22.95 4.98
N CYS A 703 4.00 -23.69 5.39
CA CYS A 703 5.13 -24.10 4.57
C CYS A 703 5.40 -25.60 4.80
N GLY A 704 4.65 -26.46 4.10
CA GLY A 704 4.65 -27.89 4.38
C GLY A 704 4.21 -28.18 5.84
N ASN A 705 5.03 -28.95 6.58
CA ASN A 705 4.80 -29.21 8.00
C ASN A 705 5.33 -28.12 8.95
N ARG A 706 5.81 -27.01 8.42
CA ARG A 706 6.32 -25.84 9.18
C ARG A 706 5.57 -24.59 8.84
N LEU A 707 5.88 -23.50 9.54
CA LEU A 707 5.34 -22.17 9.34
C LEU A 707 6.42 -21.29 8.74
N PHE A 708 6.02 -20.44 7.83
CA PHE A 708 6.83 -19.32 7.34
C PHE A 708 6.29 -18.04 7.94
N LEU A 709 7.18 -17.19 8.47
CA LEU A 709 6.82 -15.95 9.14
C LEU A 709 7.54 -14.76 8.50
N ALA A 710 6.85 -13.64 8.42
CA ALA A 710 7.50 -12.33 8.34
C ALA A 710 7.65 -11.83 9.78
N ALA A 711 8.86 -11.77 10.30
CA ALA A 711 9.12 -11.53 11.71
C ALA A 711 10.38 -10.68 11.94
N SER A 712 10.47 -10.08 13.12
CA SER A 712 11.63 -9.35 13.63
C SER A 712 11.94 -9.80 15.06
N ASP A 713 13.20 -9.79 15.44
CA ASP A 713 13.65 -10.00 16.83
C ASP A 713 13.95 -8.68 17.57
N GLY A 714 13.63 -7.54 16.93
CA GLY A 714 13.84 -6.21 17.48
C GLY A 714 15.23 -5.63 17.22
N SER A 715 16.17 -6.40 16.68
CA SER A 715 17.51 -5.92 16.28
C SER A 715 17.57 -5.50 14.83
N ASP A 716 16.75 -6.14 14.01
CA ASP A 716 16.69 -5.94 12.56
C ASP A 716 15.24 -5.69 12.12
N GLY A 717 15.02 -5.34 10.85
CA GLY A 717 13.69 -5.22 10.26
C GLY A 717 12.95 -6.56 10.15
N LEU A 718 11.82 -6.55 9.47
CA LEU A 718 11.04 -7.77 9.19
C LEU A 718 11.77 -8.64 8.17
N GLU A 719 12.16 -9.85 8.58
CA GLU A 719 12.90 -10.81 7.80
C GLU A 719 12.16 -12.16 7.68
N PRO A 720 12.55 -13.05 6.74
CA PRO A 720 11.95 -14.38 6.65
C PRO A 720 12.40 -15.27 7.80
N TYR A 721 11.43 -15.82 8.51
CA TYR A 721 11.61 -16.81 9.57
C TYR A 721 10.88 -18.10 9.24
N VAL A 722 11.34 -19.20 9.80
CA VAL A 722 10.65 -20.49 9.81
C VAL A 722 10.40 -20.90 11.26
N SER A 723 9.29 -21.60 11.52
CA SER A 723 8.93 -22.11 12.84
C SER A 723 8.35 -23.52 12.75
N ASP A 724 8.62 -24.34 13.74
CA ASP A 724 7.96 -25.62 13.96
C ASP A 724 6.79 -25.51 14.96
N GLY A 725 6.42 -24.29 15.32
CA GLY A 725 5.40 -24.00 16.31
C GLY A 725 5.92 -23.96 17.75
N THR A 726 7.24 -23.96 17.95
CA THR A 726 7.89 -23.79 19.27
C THR A 726 8.83 -22.58 19.25
N VAL A 727 9.10 -22.01 20.43
CA VAL A 727 10.09 -20.91 20.57
C VAL A 727 11.47 -21.37 20.09
N ALA A 728 11.91 -22.56 20.47
CA ALA A 728 13.23 -23.08 20.11
C ALA A 728 13.37 -23.45 18.62
N GLY A 729 12.27 -23.80 17.97
CA GLY A 729 12.21 -24.08 16.53
C GLY A 729 11.85 -22.89 15.65
N THR A 730 11.76 -21.69 16.23
CA THR A 730 11.55 -20.44 15.48
C THR A 730 12.88 -19.75 15.26
N PHE A 731 13.32 -19.60 14.00
CA PHE A 731 14.60 -18.98 13.66
C PHE A 731 14.54 -18.23 12.32
N ARG A 732 15.38 -17.22 12.19
CA ARG A 732 15.55 -16.43 10.97
C ARG A 732 16.21 -17.26 9.87
N ILE A 733 15.62 -17.25 8.67
CA ILE A 733 16.18 -17.93 7.49
C ILE A 733 17.37 -17.15 6.95
N ALA A 734 17.22 -15.85 6.79
CA ALA A 734 18.25 -14.96 6.31
C ALA A 734 17.96 -13.52 6.75
N ASP A 735 19.01 -12.70 6.81
CA ASP A 735 18.94 -11.24 6.89
C ASP A 735 19.09 -10.72 5.46
N LEU A 736 17.94 -10.47 4.80
CA LEU A 736 17.90 -10.06 3.40
C LEU A 736 18.06 -8.55 3.23
N MET A 737 17.67 -7.78 4.26
CA MET A 737 17.81 -6.33 4.30
C MET A 737 18.57 -5.92 5.57
N PRO A 738 19.91 -5.88 5.53
CA PRO A 738 20.75 -5.63 6.72
C PRO A 738 20.35 -4.39 7.51
N GLY A 739 20.26 -4.51 8.84
CA GLY A 739 19.91 -3.47 9.78
C GLY A 739 18.42 -3.29 9.98
N GLU A 740 17.95 -2.08 10.30
CA GLU A 740 16.54 -1.80 10.62
C GLU A 740 15.59 -1.86 9.41
N LEU A 741 16.10 -2.11 8.20
CA LEU A 741 15.30 -2.22 6.99
C LEU A 741 14.61 -3.59 6.93
N SER A 742 13.38 -3.62 6.40
CA SER A 742 12.57 -4.84 6.31
C SER A 742 12.61 -5.43 4.91
N SER A 743 12.88 -6.72 4.79
CA SER A 743 12.78 -7.44 3.50
C SER A 743 11.35 -7.76 3.09
N MET A 744 10.37 -7.60 3.99
CA MET A 744 8.94 -7.78 3.74
C MET A 744 8.61 -9.10 3.02
N PRO A 745 8.93 -10.26 3.61
CA PRO A 745 8.68 -11.53 2.97
C PRO A 745 7.19 -11.85 2.90
N GLU A 746 6.71 -12.18 1.70
CA GLU A 746 5.28 -12.48 1.42
C GLU A 746 5.13 -13.64 0.43
N PHE A 747 3.89 -14.11 0.23
CA PHE A 747 3.48 -15.05 -0.81
C PHE A 747 4.27 -16.37 -0.85
N VAL A 748 4.50 -16.98 0.32
CA VAL A 748 5.20 -18.27 0.35
C VAL A 748 4.42 -19.36 -0.39
N ARG A 749 5.15 -20.10 -1.23
CA ARG A 749 4.65 -21.28 -1.95
C ARG A 749 5.71 -22.36 -1.91
N VAL A 750 5.28 -23.59 -1.72
CA VAL A 750 6.16 -24.76 -1.79
C VAL A 750 5.95 -25.42 -3.15
N ALA A 751 7.02 -25.68 -3.87
CA ALA A 751 7.01 -26.38 -5.14
C ALA A 751 8.31 -27.16 -5.32
N GLY A 752 8.20 -28.45 -5.64
CA GLY A 752 9.35 -29.34 -5.71
C GLY A 752 10.15 -29.35 -4.40
N ASP A 753 11.45 -29.11 -4.48
CA ASP A 753 12.38 -29.15 -3.35
C ASP A 753 12.59 -27.79 -2.67
N TYR A 754 11.78 -26.77 -3.01
CA TYR A 754 12.00 -25.41 -2.58
C TYR A 754 10.74 -24.76 -1.99
N ALA A 755 10.95 -23.91 -0.98
CA ALA A 755 10.00 -22.87 -0.58
C ALA A 755 10.35 -21.58 -1.32
N TYR A 756 9.38 -21.01 -2.04
CA TYR A 756 9.50 -19.76 -2.76
C TYR A 756 8.72 -18.68 -2.03
N PHE A 757 9.26 -17.49 -1.94
CA PHE A 757 8.59 -16.31 -1.39
C PHE A 757 9.12 -15.05 -2.04
N THR A 758 8.35 -13.98 -1.99
CA THR A 758 8.81 -12.68 -2.46
C THR A 758 9.44 -11.94 -1.29
N ALA A 759 10.56 -11.25 -1.52
CA ALA A 759 11.21 -10.42 -0.51
C ALA A 759 11.96 -9.27 -1.16
N GLN A 760 12.27 -8.23 -0.38
CA GLN A 760 13.14 -7.14 -0.79
C GLN A 760 14.57 -7.46 -0.37
N THR A 761 15.53 -7.10 -1.22
CA THR A 761 16.95 -7.07 -0.91
C THR A 761 17.53 -5.71 -1.25
N PRO A 762 18.76 -5.33 -0.80
CA PRO A 762 19.34 -4.07 -1.20
C PRO A 762 19.51 -4.05 -2.72
N GLY A 763 18.58 -3.40 -3.40
CA GLY A 763 18.59 -3.31 -4.85
C GLY A 763 17.33 -3.74 -5.56
N GLN A 764 16.58 -4.72 -5.08
CA GLN A 764 15.42 -5.25 -5.80
C GLN A 764 14.48 -6.06 -4.90
N GLY A 765 13.18 -6.13 -5.30
CA GLY A 765 12.27 -7.18 -4.83
C GLY A 765 12.49 -8.44 -5.67
N HIS A 766 12.70 -9.55 -5.02
CA HIS A 766 13.04 -10.81 -5.66
C HIS A 766 12.05 -11.91 -5.30
N LEU A 767 11.86 -12.85 -6.24
CA LEU A 767 11.36 -14.17 -5.88
C LEU A 767 12.56 -14.96 -5.32
N MET A 768 12.49 -15.27 -4.04
CA MET A 768 13.49 -16.03 -3.31
C MET A 768 13.16 -17.51 -3.32
N ALA A 769 14.16 -18.36 -3.25
CA ALA A 769 14.01 -19.80 -3.10
C ALA A 769 14.92 -20.32 -1.98
N VAL A 770 14.37 -21.17 -1.11
CA VAL A 770 15.12 -21.84 -0.05
C VAL A 770 14.87 -23.34 -0.14
N PRO A 771 15.91 -24.19 -0.14
CA PRO A 771 15.74 -25.64 -0.15
C PRO A 771 14.94 -26.11 1.08
N LEU A 772 13.90 -26.92 0.88
CA LEU A 772 13.08 -27.48 1.97
C LEU A 772 13.93 -28.29 2.97
N ALA A 773 14.94 -29.00 2.47
CA ALA A 773 15.87 -29.75 3.30
C ALA A 773 16.60 -28.86 4.32
N SER A 774 17.01 -27.62 3.94
CA SER A 774 17.69 -26.68 4.85
C SER A 774 16.77 -26.14 5.94
N LEU A 775 15.46 -26.12 5.67
CA LEU A 775 14.43 -25.71 6.62
C LEU A 775 13.86 -26.89 7.45
N GLY A 776 14.25 -28.14 7.13
CA GLY A 776 13.67 -29.35 7.69
C GLY A 776 12.20 -29.56 7.34
N VAL A 777 11.74 -28.98 6.24
CA VAL A 777 10.34 -29.00 5.80
C VAL A 777 10.01 -30.32 5.14
N ALA A 778 8.95 -30.98 5.60
CA ALA A 778 8.27 -32.07 4.91
C ALA A 778 7.10 -31.53 4.08
N HIS A 779 6.95 -32.02 2.87
CA HIS A 779 5.90 -31.56 1.96
C HIS A 779 5.41 -32.67 1.06
N SER A 780 4.15 -32.61 0.65
CA SER A 780 3.59 -33.43 -0.42
C SER A 780 2.73 -32.61 -1.35
N GLU A 781 2.93 -32.74 -2.65
CA GLU A 781 2.24 -31.99 -3.68
C GLU A 781 1.74 -32.87 -4.82
N ARG A 782 0.73 -32.40 -5.54
CA ARG A 782 0.22 -33.11 -6.71
C ARG A 782 1.08 -32.80 -7.94
N LEU A 783 1.55 -33.84 -8.64
CA LEU A 783 2.39 -33.76 -9.84
C LEU A 783 1.61 -34.01 -11.14
N GLY A 784 0.32 -33.84 -11.16
CA GLY A 784 -0.53 -34.02 -12.35
C GLY A 784 -1.71 -34.94 -12.08
N GLN A 785 -2.57 -35.08 -13.09
CA GLN A 785 -3.76 -35.90 -13.02
C GLN A 785 -3.50 -37.30 -13.55
N GLY A 786 -4.30 -38.22 -13.06
CA GLY A 786 -4.39 -39.57 -13.60
C GLY A 786 -5.36 -39.69 -14.78
N CYS A 787 -5.82 -40.91 -15.08
CA CYS A 787 -6.84 -41.15 -16.07
C CYS A 787 -8.09 -41.80 -15.47
N VAL A 788 -9.23 -41.56 -16.12
CA VAL A 788 -10.55 -41.93 -15.64
C VAL A 788 -10.75 -43.45 -15.59
N GLY A 789 -11.14 -43.98 -14.42
CA GLY A 789 -11.71 -45.31 -14.20
C GLY A 789 -13.23 -45.25 -14.03
N ARG A 790 -13.84 -46.39 -13.63
CA ARG A 790 -15.31 -46.44 -13.44
C ARG A 790 -15.86 -45.52 -12.39
N ASN A 791 -15.05 -45.16 -11.34
CA ASN A 791 -15.45 -44.30 -10.26
C ASN A 791 -14.82 -42.86 -10.37
N GLY A 792 -14.45 -42.47 -11.59
CA GLY A 792 -13.72 -41.22 -11.84
C GLY A 792 -12.19 -41.44 -11.84
N ILE A 793 -11.41 -40.39 -11.69
CA ILE A 793 -9.96 -40.46 -11.60
C ILE A 793 -9.58 -40.90 -10.19
N PRO A 794 -8.84 -42.03 -10.02
CA PRO A 794 -8.34 -42.40 -8.68
C PRO A 794 -7.47 -41.33 -8.10
N GLN A 795 -7.67 -40.96 -6.81
CA GLN A 795 -6.93 -39.91 -6.11
C GLN A 795 -5.92 -40.54 -5.15
N LEU A 796 -4.64 -40.13 -5.25
CA LEU A 796 -3.59 -40.50 -4.32
C LEU A 796 -3.36 -39.31 -3.37
N ALA A 797 -3.24 -39.61 -2.06
CA ALA A 797 -2.91 -38.68 -1.01
C ALA A 797 -1.90 -39.30 -0.06
N THR A 798 -1.28 -38.49 0.80
CA THR A 798 -0.49 -38.94 1.94
C THR A 798 -1.31 -38.78 3.22
N SER A 799 -1.08 -39.67 4.22
CA SER A 799 -1.73 -39.54 5.54
C SER A 799 -1.36 -38.26 6.27
N HIS A 800 -0.14 -37.79 6.06
CA HIS A 800 0.48 -36.57 6.59
C HIS A 800 1.79 -36.32 5.84
N ALA A 801 2.50 -35.20 6.14
CA ALA A 801 3.78 -34.92 5.53
C ALA A 801 4.88 -35.91 5.94
N PRO A 802 5.75 -36.41 5.04
CA PRO A 802 6.76 -37.44 5.33
C PRO A 802 7.90 -36.88 6.18
N ARG A 803 8.13 -37.45 7.37
CA ARG A 803 9.16 -37.00 8.33
C ARG A 803 10.12 -38.15 8.69
N LEU A 804 11.36 -37.79 8.99
CA LEU A 804 12.33 -38.75 9.52
C LEU A 804 11.81 -39.42 10.80
N GLY A 805 11.97 -40.72 10.93
CA GLY A 805 11.55 -41.49 12.13
C GLY A 805 10.04 -41.77 12.15
N ASP A 806 9.29 -41.39 11.14
CA ASP A 806 7.84 -41.61 11.09
C ASP A 806 7.51 -43.02 10.63
N GLY A 807 7.14 -43.87 11.58
CA GLY A 807 6.70 -45.26 11.31
C GLY A 807 5.27 -45.39 10.77
N SER A 808 4.50 -44.29 10.77
CA SER A 808 3.06 -44.27 10.39
C SER A 808 2.76 -43.70 9.03
N PHE A 809 3.76 -43.12 8.36
CA PHE A 809 3.58 -42.50 7.03
C PHE A 809 3.08 -43.51 6.00
N ARG A 810 2.06 -43.14 5.22
CA ARG A 810 1.47 -44.01 4.18
C ARG A 810 0.88 -43.19 3.05
N TYR A 811 0.85 -43.77 1.87
CA TYR A 811 0.05 -43.34 0.75
C TYR A 811 -1.36 -43.94 0.81
N GLU A 812 -2.37 -43.13 0.51
CA GLU A 812 -3.79 -43.49 0.56
C GLU A 812 -4.44 -43.26 -0.81
N LEU A 813 -5.08 -44.29 -1.37
CA LEU A 813 -5.81 -44.22 -2.58
C LEU A 813 -7.31 -44.17 -2.32
N THR A 814 -8.03 -43.31 -3.05
CA THR A 814 -9.50 -43.28 -3.11
C THR A 814 -10.01 -43.27 -4.53
N HIS A 815 -11.31 -43.44 -4.73
CA HIS A 815 -11.98 -43.47 -6.02
C HIS A 815 -11.48 -44.55 -7.01
N GLY A 816 -10.77 -45.57 -6.51
CA GLY A 816 -10.44 -46.74 -7.34
C GLY A 816 -11.66 -47.59 -7.65
N ALA A 817 -11.51 -48.56 -8.57
CA ALA A 817 -12.52 -49.60 -8.79
C ALA A 817 -12.62 -50.48 -7.53
N PRO A 818 -13.83 -50.83 -7.04
CA PRO A 818 -14.00 -51.73 -5.87
C PRO A 818 -13.40 -53.14 -6.10
N PHE A 819 -12.76 -53.67 -5.06
CA PHE A 819 -12.12 -54.99 -5.07
C PHE A 819 -11.12 -55.21 -6.20
N ALA A 820 -10.54 -54.18 -6.75
CA ALA A 820 -9.61 -54.22 -7.87
C ALA A 820 -8.16 -54.34 -7.38
N PRO A 821 -7.28 -55.04 -8.08
CA PRO A 821 -5.86 -54.97 -7.86
C PRO A 821 -5.36 -53.56 -8.11
N VAL A 822 -4.48 -53.07 -7.27
CA VAL A 822 -3.83 -51.75 -7.40
C VAL A 822 -2.33 -51.94 -7.19
N LEU A 823 -1.54 -51.42 -8.14
CA LEU A 823 -0.10 -51.34 -8.06
C LEU A 823 0.30 -49.93 -7.62
N PHE A 824 0.84 -49.76 -6.42
CA PHE A 824 1.52 -48.54 -6.03
C PHE A 824 2.97 -48.59 -6.50
N ALA A 825 3.45 -47.53 -7.10
CA ALA A 825 4.83 -47.34 -7.56
C ALA A 825 5.47 -46.18 -6.86
N LEU A 826 6.77 -46.28 -6.53
CA LEU A 826 7.58 -45.24 -5.90
C LEU A 826 8.90 -45.10 -6.64
N ASP A 827 9.33 -43.84 -6.82
CA ASP A 827 10.59 -43.49 -7.45
C ASP A 827 11.21 -42.25 -6.77
N THR A 828 12.46 -41.99 -7.02
CA THR A 828 13.12 -40.70 -6.64
C THR A 828 13.11 -39.70 -7.79
N THR A 829 12.62 -40.10 -8.97
CA THR A 829 12.55 -39.24 -10.15
C THR A 829 11.14 -39.21 -10.70
N THR A 830 10.77 -38.08 -11.26
CA THR A 830 9.49 -37.91 -11.95
C THR A 830 9.70 -38.16 -13.45
N ILE A 831 8.98 -39.13 -13.98
CA ILE A 831 8.95 -39.37 -15.43
C ILE A 831 7.71 -38.73 -16.07
N ARG A 832 7.71 -38.68 -17.39
CA ARG A 832 6.56 -38.20 -18.17
C ARG A 832 6.34 -39.17 -19.33
N GLN A 833 5.44 -40.11 -19.15
CA GLN A 833 5.14 -41.10 -20.17
C GLN A 833 3.61 -41.19 -20.40
N GLU A 834 3.19 -41.12 -21.65
CA GLU A 834 1.79 -41.34 -21.99
C GLU A 834 1.55 -42.79 -22.37
N VAL A 835 0.48 -43.36 -21.82
CA VAL A 835 0.02 -44.72 -22.13
C VAL A 835 -1.49 -44.64 -22.43
N GLY A 836 -1.85 -44.46 -23.70
CA GLY A 836 -3.21 -44.12 -24.08
C GLY A 836 -3.60 -42.77 -23.49
N PRO A 837 -4.78 -42.66 -22.86
CA PRO A 837 -5.21 -41.41 -22.18
C PRO A 837 -4.58 -41.22 -20.81
N CYS A 838 -3.75 -42.16 -20.34
CA CYS A 838 -3.14 -42.13 -19.00
C CYS A 838 -1.74 -41.56 -19.04
N ARG A 839 -1.43 -40.72 -18.03
CA ARG A 839 -0.09 -40.14 -17.86
C ARG A 839 0.63 -40.77 -16.67
N LEU A 840 1.75 -41.44 -16.93
CA LEU A 840 2.61 -41.97 -15.91
C LEU A 840 3.66 -40.91 -15.47
N ARG A 841 3.78 -40.75 -14.17
CA ARG A 841 4.74 -39.86 -13.53
C ARG A 841 5.78 -40.59 -12.70
N CYS A 842 5.54 -41.89 -12.41
CA CYS A 842 6.39 -42.72 -11.60
C CYS A 842 6.71 -44.01 -12.35
N ALA A 843 8.00 -44.33 -12.53
CA ALA A 843 8.45 -45.59 -13.16
C ALA A 843 8.49 -46.75 -12.16
N GLY A 844 8.50 -46.47 -10.83
CA GLY A 844 8.62 -47.48 -9.81
C GLY A 844 10.04 -48.04 -9.59
N GLY A 845 11.05 -47.22 -9.97
CA GLY A 845 12.47 -47.61 -9.85
C GLY A 845 12.95 -47.85 -8.42
N LEU A 846 12.35 -47.17 -7.43
CA LEU A 846 12.64 -47.38 -6.02
C LEU A 846 11.88 -48.57 -5.42
N GLY A 847 10.68 -48.86 -5.94
CA GLY A 847 9.88 -49.98 -5.50
C GLY A 847 8.43 -49.92 -5.90
N SER A 848 7.76 -51.05 -5.80
CA SER A 848 6.32 -51.16 -6.07
C SER A 848 5.67 -52.19 -5.14
N VAL A 849 4.38 -52.00 -4.85
CA VAL A 849 3.61 -52.93 -4.04
C VAL A 849 2.21 -53.12 -4.61
N LEU A 850 1.80 -54.41 -4.66
CA LEU A 850 0.45 -54.77 -5.09
C LEU A 850 -0.48 -54.82 -3.85
N ARG A 851 -1.64 -54.21 -3.95
CA ARG A 851 -2.72 -54.24 -2.96
C ARG A 851 -4.05 -54.51 -3.63
N THR A 852 -5.11 -54.64 -2.86
CA THR A 852 -6.48 -54.73 -3.35
C THR A 852 -7.31 -53.59 -2.73
N THR A 853 -8.11 -52.93 -3.53
CA THR A 853 -9.02 -51.91 -3.07
C THR A 853 -10.16 -52.52 -2.23
N ASN A 854 -10.64 -51.77 -1.28
CA ASN A 854 -11.82 -52.10 -0.48
C ASN A 854 -13.14 -51.88 -1.25
N PRO A 855 -14.33 -52.14 -0.67
CA PRO A 855 -15.61 -51.93 -1.35
C PRO A 855 -15.85 -50.47 -1.79
N SER A 856 -15.27 -49.49 -1.14
CA SER A 856 -15.35 -48.06 -1.53
C SER A 856 -14.27 -47.63 -2.53
N GLY A 857 -13.44 -48.59 -3.00
CA GLY A 857 -12.36 -48.27 -3.95
C GLY A 857 -11.09 -47.69 -3.28
N GLY A 858 -10.97 -47.77 -1.99
CA GLY A 858 -9.82 -47.30 -1.21
C GLY A 858 -8.74 -48.36 -1.06
N ALA A 859 -7.46 -47.97 -0.96
CA ALA A 859 -6.31 -48.83 -0.62
C ALA A 859 -5.22 -47.95 0.01
N SER A 860 -4.31 -48.59 0.78
CA SER A 860 -3.18 -47.87 1.38
C SER A 860 -1.88 -48.63 1.27
N TRP A 861 -0.77 -47.93 1.27
CA TRP A 861 0.59 -48.45 1.34
C TRP A 861 1.38 -47.72 2.43
N ASN A 862 1.69 -48.46 3.51
CA ASN A 862 2.53 -47.97 4.60
C ASN A 862 3.99 -47.94 4.14
N LEU A 863 4.64 -46.80 4.33
CA LEU A 863 6.04 -46.57 4.01
C LEU A 863 6.72 -45.98 5.26
N PRO A 864 7.12 -46.79 6.23
CA PRO A 864 7.79 -46.29 7.42
C PRO A 864 9.11 -45.60 7.06
N LEU A 865 9.31 -44.40 7.50
CA LEU A 865 10.50 -43.61 7.24
C LEU A 865 11.48 -43.74 8.41
N PRO A 866 12.70 -44.30 8.21
CA PRO A 866 13.68 -44.43 9.28
C PRO A 866 14.20 -43.05 9.68
N ASN A 867 14.65 -42.94 10.96
CA ASN A 867 15.30 -41.71 11.44
C ASN A 867 16.77 -41.66 10.96
N THR A 868 16.94 -41.50 9.66
CA THR A 868 18.23 -41.53 8.97
C THR A 868 18.47 -40.14 8.34
N PRO A 869 19.39 -39.30 8.86
CA PRO A 869 19.57 -37.93 8.37
C PRO A 869 19.85 -37.80 6.88
N GLN A 870 20.41 -38.82 6.22
CA GLN A 870 20.68 -38.89 4.80
C GLN A 870 19.40 -38.87 3.93
N LEU A 871 18.25 -39.16 4.53
CA LEU A 871 16.97 -39.07 3.84
C LEU A 871 16.32 -37.68 3.92
N LEU A 872 16.90 -36.77 4.68
CA LEU A 872 16.41 -35.39 4.73
C LEU A 872 16.51 -34.71 3.38
N GLY A 873 15.40 -34.21 2.85
CA GLY A 873 15.30 -33.62 1.53
C GLY A 873 15.16 -34.64 0.40
N LEU A 874 15.02 -35.94 0.70
CA LEU A 874 14.78 -36.94 -0.33
C LEU A 874 13.43 -36.68 -1.01
N HIS A 875 13.46 -36.52 -2.33
CA HIS A 875 12.26 -36.43 -3.14
C HIS A 875 11.74 -37.81 -3.51
N LEU A 876 10.45 -38.04 -3.30
CA LEU A 876 9.76 -39.28 -3.62
C LEU A 876 8.60 -38.98 -4.55
N THR A 877 8.54 -39.63 -5.69
CA THR A 877 7.39 -39.62 -6.61
C THR A 877 6.60 -40.89 -6.45
N ALA A 878 5.31 -40.78 -6.14
CA ALA A 878 4.41 -41.93 -6.00
C ALA A 878 3.21 -41.81 -6.93
N GLN A 879 2.78 -42.97 -7.46
CA GLN A 879 1.58 -43.09 -8.28
C GLN A 879 0.98 -44.50 -8.16
N ALA A 880 -0.34 -44.62 -8.34
CA ALA A 880 -1.02 -45.91 -8.27
C ALA A 880 -1.75 -46.22 -9.57
N ALA A 881 -1.62 -47.46 -10.04
CA ALA A 881 -2.38 -47.98 -11.16
C ALA A 881 -3.42 -48.97 -10.68
N VAL A 882 -4.70 -48.68 -10.89
CA VAL A 882 -5.85 -49.54 -10.51
C VAL A 882 -6.30 -50.33 -11.73
N PHE A 883 -6.29 -51.64 -11.63
CA PHE A 883 -6.79 -52.47 -12.70
C PHE A 883 -8.32 -52.38 -12.81
N ASP A 884 -8.80 -51.85 -13.91
CA ASP A 884 -10.22 -51.58 -14.17
C ASP A 884 -10.52 -51.80 -15.65
N SER A 885 -11.26 -52.84 -15.94
CA SER A 885 -11.62 -53.21 -17.32
C SER A 885 -12.56 -52.22 -18.01
N LEU A 886 -13.15 -51.26 -17.23
CA LEU A 886 -14.01 -50.18 -17.76
C LEU A 886 -13.27 -48.84 -17.81
N ALA A 887 -11.99 -48.80 -17.46
CA ALA A 887 -11.19 -47.57 -17.54
C ALA A 887 -11.03 -47.10 -19.00
N ALA A 888 -10.86 -45.81 -19.18
CA ALA A 888 -10.56 -45.22 -20.47
C ALA A 888 -9.18 -45.65 -21.03
N GLY A 889 -8.30 -46.18 -20.18
CA GLY A 889 -6.97 -46.69 -20.53
C GLY A 889 -6.97 -48.16 -20.95
N PRO A 890 -5.77 -48.75 -21.14
CA PRO A 890 -5.61 -50.13 -21.63
C PRO A 890 -5.89 -51.18 -20.52
N GLY A 891 -7.07 -51.07 -19.84
CA GLY A 891 -7.47 -52.01 -18.78
C GLY A 891 -7.05 -51.61 -17.39
N PHE A 892 -6.60 -50.34 -17.17
CA PHE A 892 -6.32 -49.77 -15.88
C PHE A 892 -6.56 -48.25 -15.88
N ALA A 893 -6.84 -47.71 -14.69
CA ALA A 893 -6.88 -46.30 -14.40
C ALA A 893 -5.67 -45.92 -13.55
N VAL A 894 -5.08 -44.78 -13.79
CA VAL A 894 -3.92 -44.26 -13.05
C VAL A 894 -4.35 -43.13 -12.15
N SER A 895 -3.86 -43.15 -10.92
CA SER A 895 -4.14 -42.08 -9.94
C SER A 895 -3.46 -40.76 -10.31
N THR A 896 -3.87 -39.69 -9.66
CA THR A 896 -3.00 -38.53 -9.49
C THR A 896 -1.63 -38.97 -8.99
N ALA A 897 -0.56 -38.35 -9.49
CA ALA A 897 0.78 -38.54 -8.95
C ALA A 897 1.07 -37.55 -7.81
N LEU A 898 1.89 -37.97 -6.87
CA LEU A 898 2.36 -37.16 -5.77
C LEU A 898 3.88 -37.05 -5.76
N GLY A 899 4.39 -35.84 -5.59
CA GLY A 899 5.75 -35.54 -5.15
C GLY A 899 5.77 -35.33 -3.65
N SER A 900 6.73 -35.93 -2.95
CA SER A 900 6.87 -35.80 -1.51
C SER A 900 8.32 -35.54 -1.14
N VAL A 901 8.58 -34.58 -0.27
CA VAL A 901 9.93 -34.23 0.23
C VAL A 901 9.99 -34.62 1.70
N VAL A 902 10.98 -35.46 2.07
CA VAL A 902 11.17 -35.91 3.46
C VAL A 902 11.77 -34.78 4.29
N GLY A 903 11.06 -34.38 5.34
CA GLY A 903 11.49 -33.34 6.27
C GLY A 903 12.05 -33.89 7.59
N ALA A 904 12.45 -33.01 8.48
CA ALA A 904 12.84 -33.32 9.85
C ALA A 904 11.62 -33.76 10.71
N GLN A 905 11.90 -34.35 11.87
CA GLN A 905 10.87 -34.70 12.86
C GLN A 905 10.08 -33.49 13.29
#